data_874a459f976e020704d49c8fc62f51f5
#
_entry.id   874a459f976e020704d49c8fc62f51f5
#
_cell.length_a   1.000
_cell.length_b   1.000
_cell.length_c   1.000
_cell.angle_alpha   90.00
_cell.angle_beta   90.00
_cell.angle_gamma   90.00
#
_symmetry.space_group_name_H-M   'P 1'
#
loop_
_entity.id
_entity.type
_entity.pdbx_description
1 polymer ?
#
loop_
_entity_poly.entity_id
_entity_poly.type
_entity_poly.pdbx_seq_one_letter_code
_entity_poly.pdbx_strand_id
1 'polypeptide(L)'
;MSIITLILGVVVFGSASLTGMPLEYMPDMEMPMELVMITWPGADADSVDRLLTQPMEDECESLSDLDSINSYSSENYTMLQLTYQYGTDMDDAYSDLKSAIDNLMPSLPDECGDPIIMEISADALGTMMISATAPAGIDVADYLDNEVVPALENIGGVARVELSGARDEYLRIVLDEAAMRQYGLSISTVGSAIAAADFDMPVGSVSLGSQDIALGVYGNVEVNPNFRDLPIQTPSGHTVMLEDICTFFNLYEEDADTVSRYNGQESVMLTVTKQDSAATMEVCNAVQDVLDQYSVDGVGFETIYSEGDSILETLGEVLNTLITGVILTMIVLFVFFGDLRASLIVGISMPLSILLAVILLNFAGFNIDLMTGSALIIAIGMIVDNSIVVLESCMRCKEEGLDFREAAATGTATMLMSILAGTLTTVVVYIPMAMADGLVGMMTGPLSWTILLTLLCSFLCAVVVVPLAFLWLKPRTKDQLITNRILDRFKGFYRRTLPRLLRHPGRVVLVGGACFLAAILLMTQMEFVMMASNYDGSITVDVAFRSGTKVEVMNQRIQTLEDALLSDENFESVTLDLSGNTASFTAYSVDNCDRSSEAAVEEYTARFGSVPDMDVSVSPSGAMDMSALMSSNSKDVVLLGSDLDTLQTAAEQVEEAMTQVPGVIRIENPFRSSQSKGRIVINTQKAMALGTSESAVAMQIYYLLEGMNATSVDYGDTEYDVVLEYPEGKYDDISALLDYPITTQTGQQVALRDISTVEYITTLPTITRQEGQYSVTLTATTTDSAKYSAPKEIDARTAQLDLPQGVSFGVGMMDESTAEGLESMATAIAAGIFLVFLVMAIQFDSPRLSIMVMMCIPLSLIGSIGLVFLNGRPMSIVGLMGFLMLVGIAVNNGIYLVDGTNQLRQTMPLGDALVEAGTTRLRPILMTTLTTIISMVPMIFSNDSGMSMMKDMAYVMVGGLIASTLLAMFLMPAFYLLIRRENLDGTKKGRRKKQQPEPVEAGSAQS
;
A
#
# COMPACT_ATOMS: atom_id res chain seq x y z
N MET A 1 7.97 -18.71 44.90
CA MET A 1 9.26 -18.90 44.19
C MET A 1 9.06 -19.35 42.76
N SER A 2 8.40 -20.49 42.49
CA SER A 2 8.21 -20.99 41.11
C SER A 2 7.57 -19.99 40.13
N ILE A 3 6.54 -19.23 40.58
CA ILE A 3 5.89 -18.19 39.71
C ILE A 3 6.83 -17.00 39.45
N ILE A 4 7.67 -16.62 40.42
CA ILE A 4 8.67 -15.55 40.26
C ILE A 4 9.73 -15.98 39.24
N THR A 5 10.16 -17.24 39.30
CA THR A 5 11.09 -17.80 38.32
C THR A 5 10.46 -17.83 36.93
N LEU A 6 9.15 -18.14 36.83
CA LEU A 6 8.39 -18.10 35.59
C LEU A 6 8.31 -16.65 35.04
N ILE A 7 8.00 -15.65 35.90
CA ILE A 7 7.96 -14.23 35.52
C ILE A 7 9.34 -13.78 35.04
N LEU A 8 10.41 -14.14 35.73
CA LEU A 8 11.76 -13.82 35.28
C LEU A 8 12.08 -14.49 33.94
N GLY A 9 11.63 -15.74 33.76
CA GLY A 9 11.73 -16.45 32.49
C GLY A 9 11.03 -15.68 31.36
N VAL A 10 9.78 -15.24 31.58
CA VAL A 10 9.03 -14.44 30.58
C VAL A 10 9.76 -13.15 30.25
N VAL A 11 10.33 -12.46 31.22
CA VAL A 11 11.09 -11.22 30.96
C VAL A 11 12.35 -11.51 30.15
N VAL A 12 13.11 -12.54 30.47
CA VAL A 12 14.35 -12.89 29.74
C VAL A 12 14.03 -13.37 28.33
N PHE A 13 13.12 -14.35 28.18
CA PHE A 13 12.76 -14.88 26.87
C PHE A 13 11.98 -13.87 26.03
N GLY A 14 11.10 -13.04 26.64
CA GLY A 14 10.36 -12.02 25.93
C GLY A 14 11.25 -10.90 25.39
N SER A 15 12.26 -10.47 26.18
CA SER A 15 13.23 -9.49 25.68
C SER A 15 14.15 -10.10 24.60
N ALA A 16 14.52 -11.36 24.71
CA ALA A 16 15.28 -12.05 23.68
C ALA A 16 14.46 -12.25 22.38
N SER A 17 13.16 -12.57 22.49
CA SER A 17 12.27 -12.65 21.32
C SER A 17 12.11 -11.29 20.66
N LEU A 18 11.93 -10.22 21.43
CA LEU A 18 11.77 -8.85 20.90
C LEU A 18 12.99 -8.39 20.09
N THR A 19 14.20 -8.81 20.49
CA THR A 19 15.43 -8.44 19.78
C THR A 19 15.80 -9.41 18.67
N GLY A 20 15.14 -10.56 18.57
CA GLY A 20 15.43 -11.59 17.59
C GLY A 20 14.34 -11.78 16.52
N MET A 21 13.25 -11.02 16.57
CA MET A 21 12.24 -11.01 15.52
C MET A 21 12.69 -10.08 14.39
N PRO A 22 12.43 -10.46 13.13
CA PRO A 22 12.62 -9.56 11.99
C PRO A 22 11.79 -8.28 12.17
N LEU A 23 12.36 -7.17 11.74
CA LEU A 23 11.75 -5.85 11.78
C LEU A 23 11.46 -5.45 10.34
N GLU A 24 10.19 -5.24 10.03
CA GLU A 24 9.70 -4.86 8.71
C GLU A 24 8.83 -3.60 8.82
N TYR A 25 8.74 -2.82 7.75
CA TYR A 25 7.89 -1.63 7.73
C TYR A 25 6.41 -2.01 7.67
N MET A 26 6.06 -2.87 6.72
CA MET A 26 4.71 -3.40 6.48
C MET A 26 4.69 -4.91 6.73
N PRO A 27 3.53 -5.51 7.00
CA PRO A 27 3.41 -6.97 6.95
C PRO A 27 3.73 -7.46 5.54
N ASP A 28 4.22 -8.67 5.45
CA ASP A 28 4.45 -9.37 4.18
C ASP A 28 3.16 -9.40 3.36
N MET A 29 3.18 -8.70 2.23
CA MET A 29 2.04 -8.52 1.33
C MET A 29 2.39 -9.08 -0.05
N GLU A 30 2.19 -10.37 -0.22
CA GLU A 30 2.24 -11.01 -1.53
C GLU A 30 1.00 -10.60 -2.33
N MET A 31 1.18 -9.69 -3.28
CA MET A 31 0.11 -9.35 -4.21
C MET A 31 0.00 -10.47 -5.25
N PRO A 32 -1.17 -11.10 -5.45
CA PRO A 32 -1.30 -12.15 -6.43
C PRO A 32 -1.35 -11.56 -7.85
N MET A 33 -0.22 -10.99 -8.28
CA MET A 33 -0.14 -10.23 -9.52
C MET A 33 1.20 -10.45 -10.22
N GLU A 34 1.14 -10.72 -11.52
CA GLU A 34 2.30 -10.87 -12.39
C GLU A 34 2.25 -9.86 -13.53
N LEU A 35 3.41 -9.34 -13.90
CA LEU A 35 3.60 -8.51 -15.09
C LEU A 35 4.40 -9.28 -16.13
N VAL A 36 3.92 -9.25 -17.37
CA VAL A 36 4.66 -9.75 -18.53
C VAL A 36 4.95 -8.60 -19.46
N MET A 37 6.21 -8.36 -19.76
CA MET A 37 6.64 -7.35 -20.70
C MET A 37 7.37 -8.00 -21.87
N ILE A 38 7.02 -7.61 -23.10
CA ILE A 38 7.74 -7.98 -24.32
C ILE A 38 8.06 -6.71 -25.10
N THR A 39 9.31 -6.54 -25.47
CA THR A 39 9.76 -5.42 -26.30
C THR A 39 9.67 -5.76 -27.77
N TRP A 40 9.29 -4.78 -28.59
CA TRP A 40 9.30 -4.87 -30.05
C TRP A 40 9.78 -3.54 -30.64
N PRO A 41 11.09 -3.35 -30.74
CA PRO A 41 11.67 -2.10 -31.22
C PRO A 41 11.13 -1.64 -32.57
N GLY A 42 10.75 -0.36 -32.67
CA GLY A 42 10.23 0.25 -33.91
C GLY A 42 8.74 0.00 -34.18
N ALA A 43 8.04 -0.79 -33.35
CA ALA A 43 6.61 -1.03 -33.51
C ALA A 43 5.77 0.10 -32.90
N ASP A 44 4.70 0.49 -33.59
CA ASP A 44 3.73 1.43 -33.04
C ASP A 44 2.71 0.74 -32.11
N ALA A 45 2.07 1.51 -31.23
CA ALA A 45 1.11 0.99 -30.25
C ALA A 45 -0.03 0.15 -30.87
N ASP A 46 -0.52 0.52 -32.06
CA ASP A 46 -1.58 -0.23 -32.78
C ASP A 46 -1.06 -1.59 -33.29
N SER A 47 0.20 -1.64 -33.77
CA SER A 47 0.84 -2.90 -34.21
C SER A 47 1.16 -3.80 -33.03
N VAL A 48 1.66 -3.21 -31.93
CA VAL A 48 1.91 -3.91 -30.67
C VAL A 48 0.61 -4.50 -30.12
N ASP A 49 -0.46 -3.69 -30.05
CA ASP A 49 -1.77 -4.16 -29.58
C ASP A 49 -2.25 -5.38 -30.36
N ARG A 50 -2.27 -5.26 -31.69
CA ARG A 50 -2.86 -6.30 -32.55
C ARG A 50 -2.01 -7.56 -32.69
N LEU A 51 -0.67 -7.45 -32.74
CA LEU A 51 0.21 -8.55 -33.07
C LEU A 51 0.92 -9.17 -31.88
N LEU A 52 1.02 -8.45 -30.77
CA LEU A 52 1.57 -8.96 -29.50
C LEU A 52 0.50 -9.09 -28.44
N THR A 53 -0.10 -7.97 -28.05
CA THR A 53 -0.96 -7.89 -26.86
C THR A 53 -2.19 -8.78 -26.97
N GLN A 54 -2.96 -8.69 -28.07
CA GLN A 54 -4.17 -9.50 -28.22
C GLN A 54 -3.87 -11.02 -28.23
N PRO A 55 -2.87 -11.53 -28.98
CA PRO A 55 -2.49 -12.94 -28.89
C PRO A 55 -2.04 -13.38 -27.48
N MET A 56 -1.39 -12.50 -26.73
CA MET A 56 -0.98 -12.79 -25.34
C MET A 56 -2.20 -12.85 -24.42
N GLU A 57 -3.13 -11.89 -24.52
CA GLU A 57 -4.40 -11.92 -23.78
C GLU A 57 -5.16 -13.22 -24.02
N ASP A 58 -5.34 -13.60 -25.32
CA ASP A 58 -6.08 -14.80 -25.72
C ASP A 58 -5.47 -16.09 -25.12
N GLU A 59 -4.15 -16.18 -25.04
CA GLU A 59 -3.46 -17.34 -24.45
C GLU A 59 -3.56 -17.33 -22.93
N CYS A 60 -3.37 -16.17 -22.30
CA CYS A 60 -3.39 -16.03 -20.85
C CYS A 60 -4.81 -16.14 -20.25
N GLU A 61 -5.89 -15.85 -21.02
CA GLU A 61 -7.27 -15.95 -20.54
C GLU A 61 -7.62 -17.37 -20.03
N SER A 62 -6.89 -18.38 -20.48
CA SER A 62 -7.11 -19.78 -20.09
C SER A 62 -6.38 -20.23 -18.83
N LEU A 63 -5.59 -19.37 -18.18
CA LEU A 63 -4.81 -19.68 -16.97
C LEU A 63 -5.74 -19.94 -15.79
N SER A 64 -5.29 -20.85 -14.90
CA SER A 64 -6.05 -21.22 -13.70
C SER A 64 -6.03 -20.09 -12.68
N ASP A 65 -7.11 -19.92 -11.95
CA ASP A 65 -7.25 -18.98 -10.83
C ASP A 65 -6.98 -17.51 -11.20
N LEU A 66 -6.97 -17.18 -12.49
CA LEU A 66 -6.90 -15.81 -12.99
C LEU A 66 -8.18 -15.06 -12.64
N ASP A 67 -8.05 -13.84 -12.15
CA ASP A 67 -9.16 -12.95 -11.81
C ASP A 67 -9.38 -11.88 -12.87
N SER A 68 -8.31 -11.18 -13.31
CA SER A 68 -8.40 -10.16 -14.35
C SER A 68 -7.12 -10.00 -15.16
N ILE A 69 -7.27 -9.49 -16.39
CA ILE A 69 -6.15 -9.11 -17.28
C ILE A 69 -6.33 -7.65 -17.67
N ASN A 70 -5.28 -6.86 -17.41
CA ASN A 70 -5.14 -5.50 -17.93
C ASN A 70 -3.91 -5.44 -18.83
N SER A 71 -4.02 -4.83 -19.99
CA SER A 71 -2.90 -4.73 -20.92
C SER A 71 -2.64 -3.31 -21.39
N TYR A 72 -1.37 -3.02 -21.64
CA TYR A 72 -0.85 -1.73 -22.05
C TYR A 72 0.03 -1.93 -23.27
N SER A 73 -0.43 -1.45 -24.42
CA SER A 73 0.32 -1.48 -25.68
C SER A 73 0.89 -0.10 -25.94
N SER A 74 2.19 0.03 -25.83
CA SER A 74 2.94 1.27 -26.04
C SER A 74 3.81 1.16 -27.28
N GLU A 75 4.46 2.25 -27.68
CA GLU A 75 5.49 2.22 -28.72
C GLU A 75 6.68 1.38 -28.21
N ASN A 76 7.15 0.43 -29.02
CA ASN A 76 8.25 -0.49 -28.75
C ASN A 76 8.00 -1.60 -27.72
N TYR A 77 6.90 -1.64 -26.96
CA TYR A 77 6.65 -2.71 -26.00
C TYR A 77 5.17 -2.93 -25.66
N THR A 78 4.88 -4.11 -25.18
CA THR A 78 3.61 -4.42 -24.50
C THR A 78 3.86 -4.83 -23.06
N MET A 79 2.89 -4.53 -22.20
CA MET A 79 2.89 -5.00 -20.82
C MET A 79 1.50 -5.58 -20.50
N LEU A 80 1.46 -6.81 -20.01
CA LEU A 80 0.27 -7.44 -19.47
C LEU A 80 0.38 -7.53 -17.95
N GLN A 81 -0.65 -7.09 -17.27
CA GLN A 81 -0.84 -7.24 -15.85
C GLN A 81 -1.91 -8.30 -15.60
N LEU A 82 -1.50 -9.42 -15.02
CA LEU A 82 -2.37 -10.53 -14.66
C LEU A 82 -2.60 -10.49 -13.15
N THR A 83 -3.85 -10.44 -12.74
CA THR A 83 -4.24 -10.50 -11.31
C THR A 83 -4.89 -11.85 -11.07
N TYR A 84 -4.41 -12.59 -10.08
CA TYR A 84 -4.94 -13.89 -9.67
C TYR A 84 -5.80 -13.79 -8.41
N GLN A 85 -6.58 -14.82 -8.15
CA GLN A 85 -7.37 -14.89 -6.92
C GLN A 85 -6.47 -15.00 -5.69
N TYR A 86 -6.86 -14.34 -4.60
CA TYR A 86 -6.09 -14.42 -3.36
C TYR A 86 -5.97 -15.86 -2.84
N GLY A 87 -4.75 -16.26 -2.52
CA GLY A 87 -4.40 -17.60 -2.05
C GLY A 87 -3.97 -18.56 -3.15
N THR A 88 -3.84 -18.07 -4.39
CA THR A 88 -3.17 -18.79 -5.48
C THR A 88 -1.69 -18.99 -5.13
N ASP A 89 -1.15 -20.15 -5.43
CA ASP A 89 0.28 -20.43 -5.34
C ASP A 89 0.99 -19.71 -6.51
N MET A 90 1.72 -18.63 -6.20
CA MET A 90 2.32 -17.78 -7.22
C MET A 90 3.47 -18.48 -7.97
N ASP A 91 4.20 -19.40 -7.33
CA ASP A 91 5.22 -20.22 -7.99
C ASP A 91 4.61 -21.11 -9.10
N ASP A 92 3.45 -21.72 -8.81
CA ASP A 92 2.69 -22.51 -9.80
C ASP A 92 2.12 -21.59 -10.89
N ALA A 93 1.57 -20.42 -10.53
CA ALA A 93 1.03 -19.43 -11.47
C ALA A 93 2.11 -18.91 -12.42
N TYR A 94 3.29 -18.55 -11.90
CA TYR A 94 4.45 -18.14 -12.69
C TYR A 94 4.88 -19.22 -13.71
N SER A 95 4.93 -20.49 -13.25
CA SER A 95 5.30 -21.60 -14.11
C SER A 95 4.30 -21.82 -15.24
N ASP A 96 3.00 -21.68 -14.96
CA ASP A 96 1.91 -21.82 -15.93
C ASP A 96 1.94 -20.66 -16.93
N LEU A 97 2.09 -19.43 -16.44
CA LEU A 97 2.21 -18.22 -17.28
C LEU A 97 3.42 -18.28 -18.19
N LYS A 98 4.59 -18.63 -17.64
CA LYS A 98 5.81 -18.78 -18.44
C LYS A 98 5.63 -19.82 -19.54
N SER A 99 5.00 -20.95 -19.21
CA SER A 99 4.73 -21.99 -20.20
C SER A 99 3.77 -21.54 -21.30
N ALA A 100 2.77 -20.72 -20.97
CA ALA A 100 1.85 -20.14 -21.93
C ALA A 100 2.57 -19.18 -22.88
N ILE A 101 3.35 -18.26 -22.35
CA ILE A 101 4.11 -17.27 -23.12
C ILE A 101 5.18 -17.96 -23.98
N ASP A 102 5.95 -18.92 -23.44
CA ASP A 102 6.97 -19.67 -24.19
C ASP A 102 6.35 -20.45 -25.39
N ASN A 103 5.13 -20.97 -25.23
CA ASN A 103 4.40 -21.62 -26.32
C ASN A 103 3.92 -20.63 -27.40
N LEU A 104 3.63 -19.38 -27.01
CA LEU A 104 3.16 -18.35 -27.91
C LEU A 104 4.31 -17.71 -28.71
N MET A 105 5.52 -17.57 -28.13
CA MET A 105 6.68 -16.89 -28.72
C MET A 105 6.96 -17.26 -30.18
N PRO A 106 6.89 -18.54 -30.62
CA PRO A 106 7.13 -18.90 -32.03
C PRO A 106 6.12 -18.36 -33.04
N SER A 107 4.97 -17.82 -32.56
CA SER A 107 3.92 -17.23 -33.38
C SER A 107 3.94 -15.71 -33.42
N LEU A 108 4.74 -15.10 -32.58
CA LEU A 108 4.96 -13.65 -32.52
C LEU A 108 5.97 -13.22 -33.60
N PRO A 109 6.07 -11.91 -33.94
CA PRO A 109 7.08 -11.38 -34.83
C PRO A 109 8.51 -11.74 -34.40
N ASP A 110 9.38 -12.11 -35.39
CA ASP A 110 10.75 -12.55 -35.14
C ASP A 110 11.65 -11.46 -34.51
N GLU A 111 11.23 -10.19 -34.58
CA GLU A 111 11.94 -9.01 -34.05
C GLU A 111 11.62 -8.70 -32.60
N CYS A 112 10.75 -9.48 -31.95
CA CYS A 112 10.41 -9.29 -30.55
C CYS A 112 11.56 -9.76 -29.64
N GLY A 113 11.79 -9.01 -28.55
CA GLY A 113 12.70 -9.41 -27.48
C GLY A 113 12.14 -10.57 -26.66
N ASP A 114 12.97 -11.13 -25.79
CA ASP A 114 12.57 -12.17 -24.85
C ASP A 114 11.56 -11.63 -23.83
N PRO A 115 10.55 -12.43 -23.41
CA PRO A 115 9.57 -12.02 -22.42
C PRO A 115 10.19 -11.87 -21.03
N ILE A 116 9.93 -10.74 -20.39
CA ILE A 116 10.28 -10.47 -18.99
C ILE A 116 9.03 -10.67 -18.16
N ILE A 117 9.05 -11.65 -17.26
CA ILE A 117 7.96 -11.94 -16.32
C ILE A 117 8.43 -11.50 -14.94
N MET A 118 7.64 -10.67 -14.28
CA MET A 118 7.93 -10.13 -12.95
C MET A 118 6.73 -10.33 -12.03
N GLU A 119 6.99 -10.86 -10.85
CA GLU A 119 6.03 -10.87 -9.76
C GLU A 119 6.04 -9.52 -9.05
N ILE A 120 4.85 -8.96 -8.78
CA ILE A 120 4.74 -7.71 -8.02
C ILE A 120 4.67 -8.04 -6.53
N SER A 121 5.76 -7.78 -5.83
CA SER A 121 5.78 -7.76 -4.37
C SER A 121 5.93 -6.33 -3.84
N ALA A 122 5.53 -6.09 -2.61
CA ALA A 122 5.77 -4.81 -1.94
C ALA A 122 7.27 -4.49 -1.85
N ASP A 123 8.10 -5.52 -1.84
CA ASP A 123 9.56 -5.44 -1.75
C ASP A 123 10.24 -5.09 -3.10
N ALA A 124 9.49 -5.14 -4.22
CA ALA A 124 9.98 -4.73 -5.54
C ALA A 124 10.26 -3.22 -5.66
N LEU A 125 9.76 -2.44 -4.72
CA LEU A 125 9.87 -0.97 -4.69
C LEU A 125 11.20 -0.50 -4.09
N GLY A 126 12.35 -1.01 -4.36
CA GLY A 126 13.65 -0.51 -3.88
C GLY A 126 13.79 -0.30 -2.37
N THR A 127 14.66 -1.05 -1.73
CA THR A 127 14.89 -1.00 -0.27
C THR A 127 15.68 0.23 0.17
N MET A 128 16.60 0.69 -0.70
CA MET A 128 17.38 1.91 -0.47
C MET A 128 17.57 2.68 -1.78
N MET A 129 17.49 4.01 -1.70
CA MET A 129 17.85 4.93 -2.78
C MET A 129 19.01 5.81 -2.33
N ILE A 130 20.09 5.79 -3.08
CA ILE A 130 21.34 6.45 -2.74
C ILE A 130 21.75 7.35 -3.90
N SER A 131 22.10 8.59 -3.62
CA SER A 131 22.70 9.50 -4.58
C SER A 131 24.23 9.43 -4.47
N ALA A 132 24.88 9.18 -5.59
CA ALA A 132 26.34 9.25 -5.71
C ALA A 132 26.74 10.53 -6.45
N THR A 133 27.56 11.34 -5.83
CA THR A 133 28.05 12.61 -6.39
C THR A 133 29.56 12.66 -6.37
N ALA A 134 30.17 13.24 -7.39
CA ALA A 134 31.62 13.48 -7.42
C ALA A 134 31.97 14.86 -7.97
N PRO A 135 33.17 15.40 -7.65
CA PRO A 135 33.69 16.59 -8.26
C PRO A 135 33.96 16.40 -9.77
N ALA A 136 33.82 17.47 -10.54
CA ALA A 136 34.05 17.44 -11.97
C ALA A 136 35.41 16.82 -12.36
N GLY A 137 35.37 15.75 -13.16
CA GLY A 137 36.55 15.04 -13.67
C GLY A 137 36.71 13.61 -13.12
N ILE A 138 35.81 13.12 -12.29
CA ILE A 138 35.71 11.71 -11.91
C ILE A 138 34.45 11.19 -12.61
N ASP A 139 34.59 10.13 -13.41
CA ASP A 139 33.45 9.40 -13.92
C ASP A 139 32.86 8.57 -12.79
N VAL A 140 31.67 8.99 -12.31
CA VAL A 140 30.98 8.34 -11.20
C VAL A 140 30.35 7.04 -11.65
N ALA A 141 29.81 7.02 -12.87
CA ALA A 141 29.11 5.85 -13.42
C ALA A 141 30.06 4.66 -13.55
N ASP A 142 31.21 4.85 -14.21
CA ASP A 142 32.24 3.81 -14.36
C ASP A 142 32.77 3.30 -13.01
N TYR A 143 32.98 4.20 -12.03
CA TYR A 143 33.38 3.79 -10.68
C TYR A 143 32.29 2.98 -9.96
N LEU A 144 31.02 3.37 -10.10
CA LEU A 144 29.91 2.66 -9.48
C LEU A 144 29.75 1.27 -10.11
N ASP A 145 29.73 1.19 -11.42
CA ASP A 145 29.49 -0.04 -12.15
C ASP A 145 30.59 -1.09 -11.92
N ASN A 146 31.85 -0.65 -11.93
CA ASN A 146 32.98 -1.58 -11.81
C ASN A 146 33.36 -1.96 -10.38
N GLU A 147 33.15 -1.08 -9.40
CA GLU A 147 33.66 -1.29 -8.03
C GLU A 147 32.54 -1.40 -6.99
N VAL A 148 31.51 -0.54 -7.05
CA VAL A 148 30.51 -0.43 -5.99
C VAL A 148 29.35 -1.40 -6.20
N VAL A 149 28.78 -1.45 -7.40
CA VAL A 149 27.64 -2.34 -7.73
C VAL A 149 27.98 -3.80 -7.50
N PRO A 150 29.14 -4.33 -7.97
CA PRO A 150 29.50 -5.72 -7.70
C PRO A 150 29.71 -6.00 -6.20
N ALA A 151 30.17 -4.99 -5.43
CA ALA A 151 30.34 -5.14 -3.99
C ALA A 151 28.99 -5.18 -3.27
N LEU A 152 28.01 -4.38 -3.70
CA LEU A 152 26.65 -4.37 -3.18
C LEU A 152 25.88 -5.65 -3.55
N GLU A 153 25.97 -6.12 -4.77
CA GLU A 153 25.32 -7.37 -5.22
C GLU A 153 25.89 -8.62 -4.54
N ASN A 154 27.13 -8.57 -4.08
CA ASN A 154 27.73 -9.66 -3.29
C ASN A 154 27.24 -9.71 -1.84
N ILE A 155 26.46 -8.73 -1.38
CA ILE A 155 25.81 -8.77 -0.06
C ILE A 155 24.72 -9.84 -0.06
N GLY A 156 24.80 -10.80 0.87
CA GLY A 156 23.73 -11.79 1.02
C GLY A 156 22.41 -11.11 1.39
N GLY A 157 21.40 -11.26 0.52
CA GLY A 157 20.08 -10.65 0.70
C GLY A 157 19.79 -9.47 -0.24
N VAL A 158 20.77 -8.96 -1.00
CA VAL A 158 20.53 -8.04 -2.12
C VAL A 158 20.07 -8.86 -3.32
N ALA A 159 18.99 -8.45 -3.97
CA ALA A 159 18.48 -9.06 -5.19
C ALA A 159 19.11 -8.43 -6.43
N ARG A 160 19.17 -7.09 -6.48
CA ARG A 160 19.74 -6.32 -7.59
C ARG A 160 20.08 -4.90 -7.15
N VAL A 161 20.95 -4.27 -7.94
CA VAL A 161 21.29 -2.84 -7.82
C VAL A 161 21.11 -2.21 -9.20
N GLU A 162 20.30 -1.16 -9.27
CA GLU A 162 20.02 -0.43 -10.51
C GLU A 162 20.64 0.96 -10.45
N LEU A 163 21.28 1.39 -11.55
CA LEU A 163 21.81 2.73 -11.72
C LEU A 163 20.88 3.55 -12.61
N SER A 164 20.59 4.79 -12.21
CA SER A 164 19.89 5.78 -13.02
C SER A 164 20.70 7.06 -13.12
N GLY A 165 20.71 7.68 -14.30
CA GLY A 165 21.53 8.87 -14.59
C GLY A 165 22.98 8.54 -14.92
N ALA A 166 23.34 7.26 -15.04
CA ALA A 166 24.60 6.85 -15.62
C ALA A 166 24.56 7.03 -17.15
N ARG A 167 25.69 7.29 -17.74
CA ARG A 167 25.85 7.32 -19.20
C ARG A 167 26.57 6.07 -19.62
N ASP A 168 25.98 5.35 -20.56
CA ASP A 168 26.62 4.16 -21.11
C ASP A 168 27.68 4.57 -22.14
N GLU A 169 28.84 3.95 -22.07
CA GLU A 169 29.87 4.08 -23.08
C GLU A 169 29.79 2.95 -24.09
N TYR A 170 29.89 3.25 -25.36
CA TYR A 170 29.93 2.27 -26.42
C TYR A 170 31.02 2.61 -27.49
N LEU A 171 31.47 1.62 -28.24
CA LEU A 171 32.37 1.79 -29.33
C LEU A 171 31.62 2.28 -30.57
N ARG A 172 31.69 3.59 -30.80
CA ARG A 172 31.00 4.26 -31.91
C ARG A 172 31.82 4.16 -33.19
N ILE A 173 31.23 3.61 -34.25
CA ILE A 173 31.81 3.53 -35.58
C ILE A 173 30.91 4.28 -36.56
N VAL A 174 31.31 5.50 -36.94
CA VAL A 174 30.53 6.31 -37.89
C VAL A 174 30.95 5.97 -39.32
N LEU A 175 30.04 5.43 -40.11
CA LEU A 175 30.27 4.98 -41.45
C LEU A 175 30.32 6.13 -42.47
N ASP A 176 31.26 6.06 -43.46
CA ASP A 176 31.29 6.97 -44.63
C ASP A 176 30.31 6.46 -45.70
N GLU A 177 29.15 7.09 -45.81
CA GLU A 177 28.11 6.74 -46.77
C GLU A 177 28.60 6.80 -48.22
N ALA A 178 29.51 7.71 -48.54
CA ALA A 178 30.07 7.80 -49.93
C ALA A 178 30.97 6.61 -50.26
N ALA A 179 31.78 6.18 -49.30
CA ALA A 179 32.59 4.96 -49.40
C ALA A 179 31.72 3.71 -49.45
N MET A 180 30.71 3.62 -48.55
CA MET A 180 29.72 2.52 -48.51
C MET A 180 29.03 2.34 -49.88
N ARG A 181 28.55 3.45 -50.46
CA ARG A 181 27.96 3.43 -51.82
C ARG A 181 28.92 3.02 -52.90
N GLN A 182 30.16 3.54 -52.86
CA GLN A 182 31.18 3.20 -53.86
C GLN A 182 31.48 1.73 -53.87
N TYR A 183 31.53 1.08 -52.70
CA TYR A 183 31.81 -0.34 -52.57
C TYR A 183 30.56 -1.24 -52.61
N GLY A 184 29.39 -0.68 -52.62
CA GLY A 184 28.09 -1.38 -52.59
C GLY A 184 27.84 -2.14 -51.32
N LEU A 185 28.31 -1.60 -50.17
CA LEU A 185 28.15 -2.18 -48.83
C LEU A 185 26.89 -1.60 -48.16
N SER A 186 26.24 -2.42 -47.35
CA SER A 186 25.19 -2.01 -46.43
C SER A 186 25.69 -2.09 -44.99
N ILE A 187 25.08 -1.32 -44.05
CA ILE A 187 25.40 -1.36 -42.63
C ILE A 187 25.31 -2.80 -42.11
N SER A 188 24.27 -3.55 -42.47
CA SER A 188 24.09 -4.94 -42.05
C SER A 188 25.21 -5.88 -42.57
N THR A 189 25.81 -5.58 -43.77
CA THR A 189 26.95 -6.35 -44.28
C THR A 189 28.20 -6.08 -43.46
N VAL A 190 28.41 -4.84 -43.06
CA VAL A 190 29.51 -4.44 -42.17
C VAL A 190 29.35 -5.02 -40.77
N GLY A 191 28.16 -4.88 -40.16
CA GLY A 191 27.85 -5.42 -38.85
C GLY A 191 28.02 -6.95 -38.81
N SER A 192 27.47 -7.65 -39.80
CA SER A 192 27.65 -9.11 -39.89
C SER A 192 29.13 -9.52 -40.06
N ALA A 193 29.95 -8.69 -40.69
CA ALA A 193 31.38 -8.97 -40.83
C ALA A 193 32.12 -8.75 -39.50
N ILE A 194 31.72 -7.75 -38.72
CA ILE A 194 32.24 -7.49 -37.38
C ILE A 194 31.82 -8.63 -36.43
N ALA A 195 30.56 -8.96 -36.36
CA ALA A 195 30.02 -10.06 -35.54
C ALA A 195 30.67 -11.43 -35.92
N ALA A 196 30.97 -11.67 -37.21
CA ALA A 196 31.65 -12.88 -37.66
C ALA A 196 33.14 -12.93 -37.31
N ALA A 197 33.73 -11.81 -36.92
CA ALA A 197 35.13 -11.75 -36.49
C ALA A 197 35.27 -11.98 -34.96
N ASP A 198 34.20 -11.77 -34.22
CA ASP A 198 34.13 -12.02 -32.81
C ASP A 198 33.27 -13.26 -32.55
N PHE A 199 33.89 -14.39 -32.16
CA PHE A 199 33.18 -15.62 -31.88
C PHE A 199 33.97 -16.57 -30.99
N ASP A 200 33.30 -17.32 -30.16
CA ASP A 200 33.78 -18.43 -29.37
C ASP A 200 33.00 -19.69 -29.73
N MET A 201 33.67 -20.66 -30.34
CA MET A 201 33.01 -21.89 -30.79
C MET A 201 33.75 -23.14 -30.30
N PRO A 202 33.13 -23.94 -29.42
CA PRO A 202 33.66 -25.24 -29.07
C PRO A 202 33.59 -26.20 -30.29
N VAL A 203 34.74 -26.69 -30.75
CA VAL A 203 34.80 -27.53 -31.95
C VAL A 203 34.94 -29.04 -31.66
N GLY A 204 34.89 -29.41 -30.39
CA GLY A 204 34.91 -30.78 -29.91
C GLY A 204 36.19 -31.14 -29.16
N SER A 205 36.57 -32.40 -29.15
CA SER A 205 37.78 -32.86 -28.44
C SER A 205 38.69 -33.66 -29.35
N VAL A 206 40.01 -33.56 -29.12
CA VAL A 206 41.05 -34.34 -29.79
C VAL A 206 41.81 -35.17 -28.76
N SER A 207 42.04 -36.47 -29.12
CA SER A 207 42.80 -37.36 -28.25
C SER A 207 44.31 -37.09 -28.36
N LEU A 208 44.92 -36.67 -27.25
CA LEU A 208 46.37 -36.52 -27.13
C LEU A 208 46.92 -37.62 -26.22
N GLY A 209 47.34 -38.74 -26.81
CA GLY A 209 47.77 -39.91 -26.04
C GLY A 209 46.67 -40.62 -25.30
N SER A 210 46.62 -40.49 -23.97
CA SER A 210 45.59 -41.05 -23.10
C SER A 210 44.55 -40.02 -22.55
N GLN A 211 44.59 -38.81 -23.07
CA GLN A 211 43.69 -37.73 -22.65
C GLN A 211 42.95 -37.14 -23.85
N ASP A 212 41.66 -36.88 -23.68
CA ASP A 212 40.89 -36.10 -24.64
C ASP A 212 40.95 -34.64 -24.19
N ILE A 213 41.44 -33.77 -25.10
CA ILE A 213 41.53 -32.33 -24.85
C ILE A 213 40.42 -31.66 -25.64
N ALA A 214 39.58 -30.89 -24.93
CA ALA A 214 38.57 -30.06 -25.58
C ALA A 214 39.27 -28.95 -26.39
N LEU A 215 38.78 -28.71 -27.62
CA LEU A 215 39.26 -27.67 -28.51
C LEU A 215 38.13 -26.63 -28.70
N GLY A 216 38.48 -25.37 -28.58
CA GLY A 216 37.68 -24.20 -28.97
C GLY A 216 38.40 -23.43 -30.07
N VAL A 217 37.65 -22.79 -30.95
CA VAL A 217 38.18 -21.80 -31.90
C VAL A 217 37.62 -20.47 -31.50
N TYR A 218 38.55 -19.58 -31.20
CA TYR A 218 38.23 -18.23 -30.72
C TYR A 218 38.60 -17.25 -31.83
N GLY A 219 37.65 -16.37 -32.19
CA GLY A 219 37.88 -15.15 -32.94
C GLY A 219 37.64 -14.00 -31.94
N ASN A 220 38.71 -13.51 -31.31
CA ASN A 220 38.57 -12.40 -30.37
C ASN A 220 39.02 -11.13 -31.10
N VAL A 221 38.06 -10.21 -31.28
CA VAL A 221 38.31 -8.85 -31.73
C VAL A 221 38.53 -8.01 -30.47
N GLU A 222 39.69 -8.24 -29.82
CA GLU A 222 40.14 -7.30 -28.80
C GLU A 222 40.22 -5.89 -29.41
N VAL A 223 39.72 -4.89 -28.72
CA VAL A 223 39.82 -3.47 -29.11
C VAL A 223 41.31 -3.09 -29.11
N ASN A 224 41.99 -3.55 -30.10
CA ASN A 224 43.36 -3.28 -30.41
C ASN A 224 43.40 -2.48 -31.73
N PRO A 225 44.42 -1.72 -32.04
CA PRO A 225 44.51 -1.00 -33.31
C PRO A 225 44.20 -1.84 -34.57
N ASN A 226 44.27 -3.16 -34.47
CA ASN A 226 43.95 -4.12 -35.55
C ASN A 226 42.45 -4.23 -35.90
N PHE A 227 41.51 -3.74 -35.06
CA PHE A 227 40.08 -3.78 -35.38
C PHE A 227 39.75 -2.90 -36.60
N ARG A 228 40.48 -1.78 -36.77
CA ARG A 228 40.35 -0.92 -37.95
C ARG A 228 40.79 -1.61 -39.25
N ASP A 229 41.69 -2.59 -39.16
CA ASP A 229 42.19 -3.38 -40.30
C ASP A 229 41.32 -4.57 -40.64
N LEU A 230 40.08 -4.67 -40.07
CA LEU A 230 39.17 -5.78 -40.35
C LEU A 230 38.82 -5.82 -41.86
N PRO A 231 39.07 -6.92 -42.54
CA PRO A 231 38.81 -7.05 -43.98
C PRO A 231 37.34 -7.36 -44.25
N ILE A 232 36.63 -6.47 -44.94
CA ILE A 232 35.22 -6.63 -45.30
C ILE A 232 35.14 -6.99 -46.79
N GLN A 233 34.45 -8.05 -47.13
CA GLN A 233 34.25 -8.48 -48.51
C GLN A 233 33.10 -7.71 -49.20
N THR A 234 33.36 -7.06 -50.29
CA THR A 234 32.37 -6.39 -51.12
C THR A 234 31.58 -7.37 -51.95
N PRO A 235 30.35 -7.07 -52.37
CA PRO A 235 29.59 -7.93 -53.31
C PRO A 235 30.30 -8.16 -54.64
N SER A 236 31.23 -7.27 -55.04
CA SER A 236 32.05 -7.40 -56.24
C SER A 236 33.28 -8.32 -56.08
N GLY A 237 33.51 -8.87 -54.87
CA GLY A 237 34.64 -9.77 -54.57
C GLY A 237 35.96 -9.04 -54.23
N HIS A 238 35.93 -7.73 -54.03
CA HIS A 238 37.08 -6.96 -53.51
C HIS A 238 37.05 -6.94 -51.98
N THR A 239 38.20 -6.83 -51.35
CA THR A 239 38.33 -6.63 -49.89
C THR A 239 38.61 -5.17 -49.60
N VAL A 240 37.89 -4.58 -48.67
CA VAL A 240 38.06 -3.23 -48.18
C VAL A 240 38.28 -3.30 -46.68
N MET A 241 39.16 -2.48 -46.11
CA MET A 241 39.36 -2.43 -44.68
C MET A 241 38.27 -1.58 -44.00
N LEU A 242 37.93 -1.87 -42.75
CA LEU A 242 36.93 -1.13 -42.00
C LEU A 242 37.30 0.35 -41.93
N GLU A 243 38.59 0.69 -41.76
CA GLU A 243 39.07 2.09 -41.69
C GLU A 243 38.82 2.90 -42.98
N ASP A 244 38.75 2.20 -44.18
CA ASP A 244 38.48 2.86 -45.45
C ASP A 244 36.99 3.26 -45.62
N ILE A 245 36.12 2.77 -44.78
CA ILE A 245 34.67 3.00 -44.87
C ILE A 245 34.09 3.68 -43.63
N CYS A 246 34.92 4.03 -42.64
CA CYS A 246 34.51 4.76 -41.48
C CYS A 246 35.16 6.14 -41.35
N THR A 247 34.47 7.12 -40.76
CA THR A 247 34.97 8.48 -40.52
C THR A 247 35.34 8.71 -39.07
N PHE A 248 34.78 7.94 -38.17
CA PHE A 248 35.02 8.02 -36.72
C PHE A 248 35.05 6.61 -36.13
N PHE A 249 35.92 6.39 -35.16
CA PHE A 249 36.10 5.12 -34.48
C PHE A 249 36.71 5.37 -33.11
N ASN A 250 35.87 5.52 -32.08
CA ASN A 250 36.30 5.72 -30.69
C ASN A 250 35.22 5.30 -29.74
N LEU A 251 35.58 5.13 -28.47
CA LEU A 251 34.63 5.13 -27.36
C LEU A 251 33.89 6.47 -27.35
N TYR A 252 32.61 6.39 -27.16
CA TYR A 252 31.67 7.50 -27.14
C TYR A 252 30.72 7.33 -25.97
N GLU A 253 30.55 8.37 -25.16
CA GLU A 253 29.50 8.45 -24.18
C GLU A 253 28.17 8.64 -24.90
N GLU A 254 27.18 7.82 -24.61
CA GLU A 254 25.84 8.03 -25.14
C GLU A 254 25.28 9.37 -24.65
N ASP A 255 24.57 10.09 -25.51
CA ASP A 255 23.84 11.26 -25.08
C ASP A 255 22.82 10.83 -24.04
N ALA A 256 22.90 11.44 -22.84
CA ALA A 256 22.12 10.99 -21.68
C ALA A 256 20.61 10.94 -22.00
N ASP A 257 20.07 9.73 -22.13
CA ASP A 257 18.62 9.51 -22.19
C ASP A 257 17.95 9.71 -20.82
N THR A 258 18.75 9.61 -19.75
CA THR A 258 18.34 9.84 -18.37
C THR A 258 19.23 10.90 -17.73
N VAL A 259 18.62 11.82 -16.98
CA VAL A 259 19.33 12.86 -16.21
C VAL A 259 18.85 12.79 -14.77
N SER A 260 19.74 12.40 -13.87
CA SER A 260 19.44 12.40 -12.43
C SER A 260 20.20 13.54 -11.73
N ARG A 261 19.52 14.23 -10.83
CA ARG A 261 20.11 15.29 -9.98
C ARG A 261 19.63 15.18 -8.55
N TYR A 262 20.55 15.50 -7.65
CA TYR A 262 20.28 15.63 -6.23
C TYR A 262 20.64 17.03 -5.77
N ASN A 263 19.68 17.77 -5.21
CA ASN A 263 19.85 19.16 -4.78
C ASN A 263 20.47 20.07 -5.88
N GLY A 264 20.06 19.87 -7.14
CA GLY A 264 20.53 20.62 -8.31
C GLY A 264 21.93 20.25 -8.80
N GLN A 265 22.57 19.25 -8.23
CA GLN A 265 23.85 18.70 -8.69
C GLN A 265 23.64 17.43 -9.48
N GLU A 266 24.36 17.27 -10.56
CA GLU A 266 24.35 16.01 -11.31
C GLU A 266 24.81 14.86 -10.41
N SER A 267 24.05 13.77 -10.40
CA SER A 267 24.28 12.60 -9.57
C SER A 267 23.87 11.34 -10.30
N VAL A 268 24.48 10.22 -9.93
CA VAL A 268 24.00 8.89 -10.31
C VAL A 268 23.21 8.33 -9.13
N MET A 269 22.01 7.86 -9.42
CA MET A 269 21.13 7.26 -8.40
C MET A 269 21.32 5.75 -8.40
N LEU A 270 21.56 5.18 -7.23
CA LEU A 270 21.58 3.74 -7.00
C LEU A 270 20.30 3.34 -6.30
N THR A 271 19.58 2.39 -6.88
CA THR A 271 18.43 1.75 -6.22
C THR A 271 18.79 0.32 -5.87
N VAL A 272 18.83 0.02 -4.58
CA VAL A 272 19.12 -1.33 -4.07
C VAL A 272 17.81 -2.01 -3.71
N THR A 273 17.57 -3.18 -4.25
CA THR A 273 16.40 -4.02 -3.97
C THR A 273 16.83 -5.29 -3.22
N LYS A 274 16.14 -5.61 -2.12
CA LYS A 274 16.41 -6.82 -1.34
C LYS A 274 15.73 -8.06 -1.94
N GLN A 275 16.20 -9.24 -1.57
CA GLN A 275 15.47 -10.49 -1.81
C GLN A 275 14.28 -10.60 -0.84
N ASP A 276 13.16 -11.15 -1.29
CA ASP A 276 11.94 -11.26 -0.48
C ASP A 276 12.14 -11.96 0.87
N SER A 277 13.01 -12.96 0.93
CA SER A 277 13.33 -13.69 2.17
C SER A 277 14.35 -13.00 3.08
N ALA A 278 14.93 -11.86 2.66
CA ALA A 278 15.97 -11.16 3.41
C ALA A 278 15.39 -10.15 4.41
N ALA A 279 16.00 -10.06 5.59
CA ALA A 279 15.60 -9.07 6.59
C ALA A 279 16.05 -7.67 6.17
N THR A 280 15.12 -6.73 6.03
CA THR A 280 15.35 -5.36 5.56
C THR A 280 16.46 -4.64 6.33
N MET A 281 16.43 -4.70 7.66
CA MET A 281 17.44 -4.07 8.51
C MET A 281 18.86 -4.63 8.31
N GLU A 282 19.00 -5.94 8.05
CA GLU A 282 20.30 -6.55 7.83
C GLU A 282 20.88 -6.09 6.48
N VAL A 283 20.05 -6.03 5.46
CA VAL A 283 20.43 -5.54 4.11
C VAL A 283 20.82 -4.07 4.17
N CYS A 284 19.98 -3.20 4.74
CA CYS A 284 20.26 -1.76 4.82
C CYS A 284 21.58 -1.47 5.57
N ASN A 285 21.81 -2.15 6.70
CA ASN A 285 23.06 -1.98 7.46
C ASN A 285 24.28 -2.47 6.67
N ALA A 286 24.17 -3.61 5.97
CA ALA A 286 25.27 -4.14 5.17
C ALA A 286 25.58 -3.26 3.95
N VAL A 287 24.56 -2.70 3.29
CA VAL A 287 24.72 -1.71 2.21
C VAL A 287 25.43 -0.47 2.73
N GLN A 288 25.01 0.10 3.87
CA GLN A 288 25.65 1.27 4.46
C GLN A 288 27.12 0.99 4.82
N ASP A 289 27.42 -0.19 5.39
CA ASP A 289 28.81 -0.59 5.71
C ASP A 289 29.70 -0.68 4.46
N VAL A 290 29.15 -1.11 3.32
CA VAL A 290 29.86 -1.13 2.03
C VAL A 290 30.05 0.29 1.51
N LEU A 291 29.01 1.13 1.48
CA LEU A 291 29.13 2.52 1.02
C LEU A 291 30.18 3.32 1.82
N ASP A 292 30.22 3.12 3.15
CA ASP A 292 31.24 3.75 4.01
C ASP A 292 32.67 3.30 3.66
N GLN A 293 32.87 2.08 3.17
CA GLN A 293 34.17 1.58 2.72
C GLN A 293 34.59 2.16 1.37
N TYR A 294 33.63 2.36 0.46
CA TYR A 294 33.85 2.86 -0.89
C TYR A 294 33.75 4.40 -0.99
N SER A 295 33.46 5.11 0.10
CA SER A 295 33.56 6.57 0.17
C SER A 295 35.03 6.99 0.10
N VAL A 296 35.56 7.11 -1.11
CA VAL A 296 36.95 7.50 -1.39
C VAL A 296 37.02 9.02 -1.64
N ASP A 297 38.22 9.60 -1.53
CA ASP A 297 38.48 11.02 -1.75
C ASP A 297 37.84 11.54 -3.05
N GLY A 298 36.63 12.08 -2.95
CA GLY A 298 35.92 12.78 -4.02
C GLY A 298 34.55 12.20 -4.39
N VAL A 299 34.25 10.94 -4.10
CA VAL A 299 32.90 10.36 -4.30
C VAL A 299 32.16 10.39 -2.97
N GLY A 300 31.03 11.08 -2.94
CA GLY A 300 30.14 11.15 -1.77
C GLY A 300 28.86 10.36 -2.04
N PHE A 301 28.49 9.49 -1.10
CA PHE A 301 27.20 8.79 -1.09
C PHE A 301 26.27 9.46 -0.10
N GLU A 302 25.07 9.78 -0.53
CA GLU A 302 24.03 10.32 0.33
C GLU A 302 22.77 9.47 0.20
N THR A 303 22.33 8.87 1.30
CA THR A 303 21.12 8.05 1.33
C THR A 303 19.91 8.97 1.30
N ILE A 304 19.13 8.89 0.23
CA ILE A 304 17.91 9.69 0.05
C ILE A 304 16.74 9.00 0.75
N TYR A 305 16.67 7.69 0.60
CA TYR A 305 15.66 6.85 1.21
C TYR A 305 16.28 5.55 1.72
N SER A 306 15.90 5.15 2.92
CA SER A 306 16.25 3.86 3.52
C SER A 306 15.02 3.32 4.23
N GLU A 307 14.53 2.17 3.78
CA GLU A 307 13.46 1.46 4.48
C GLU A 307 13.87 1.11 5.91
N GLY A 308 15.16 0.79 6.13
CA GLY A 308 15.71 0.53 7.45
C GLY A 308 15.60 1.72 8.41
N ASP A 309 15.84 2.94 7.94
CA ASP A 309 15.67 4.16 8.75
C ASP A 309 14.19 4.41 9.04
N SER A 310 13.31 4.22 8.07
CA SER A 310 11.85 4.32 8.25
C SER A 310 11.33 3.32 9.27
N ILE A 311 11.84 2.08 9.26
CA ILE A 311 11.54 1.05 10.27
C ILE A 311 11.99 1.53 11.66
N LEU A 312 13.21 2.03 11.82
CA LEU A 312 13.75 2.48 13.11
C LEU A 312 12.97 3.68 13.65
N GLU A 313 12.60 4.63 12.82
CA GLU A 313 11.80 5.79 13.21
C GLU A 313 10.41 5.36 13.67
N THR A 314 9.71 4.57 12.87
CA THR A 314 8.36 4.07 13.18
C THR A 314 8.35 3.20 14.43
N LEU A 315 9.32 2.27 14.59
CA LEU A 315 9.44 1.47 15.80
C LEU A 315 9.80 2.31 17.03
N GLY A 316 10.66 3.32 16.85
CA GLY A 316 10.96 4.30 17.89
C GLY A 316 9.71 5.01 18.39
N GLU A 317 8.85 5.45 17.47
CA GLU A 317 7.58 6.11 17.81
C GLU A 317 6.55 5.13 18.40
N VAL A 318 6.47 3.89 17.90
CA VAL A 318 5.66 2.81 18.50
C VAL A 318 6.08 2.57 19.96
N LEU A 319 7.37 2.43 20.22
CA LEU A 319 7.90 2.22 21.58
C LEU A 319 7.63 3.44 22.47
N ASN A 320 7.83 4.65 21.98
CA ASN A 320 7.55 5.90 22.68
C ASN A 320 6.06 6.01 23.04
N THR A 321 5.18 5.74 22.07
CA THR A 321 3.72 5.72 22.23
C THR A 321 3.29 4.64 23.23
N LEU A 322 3.88 3.45 23.18
CA LEU A 322 3.61 2.36 24.10
C LEU A 322 4.02 2.74 25.54
N ILE A 323 5.23 3.25 25.75
CA ILE A 323 5.73 3.67 27.05
C ILE A 323 4.87 4.83 27.60
N THR A 324 4.57 5.82 26.78
CA THR A 324 3.74 6.97 27.16
C THR A 324 2.32 6.52 27.52
N GLY A 325 1.73 5.61 26.72
CA GLY A 325 0.42 5.00 27.00
C GLY A 325 0.39 4.25 28.33
N VAL A 326 1.42 3.46 28.66
CA VAL A 326 1.56 2.77 29.96
C VAL A 326 1.67 3.77 31.10
N ILE A 327 2.50 4.80 30.99
CA ILE A 327 2.67 5.85 32.00
C ILE A 327 1.37 6.60 32.26
N LEU A 328 0.70 7.04 31.19
CA LEU A 328 -0.58 7.74 31.29
C LEU A 328 -1.66 6.87 31.94
N THR A 329 -1.72 5.60 31.57
CA THR A 329 -2.63 4.61 32.19
C THR A 329 -2.33 4.44 33.67
N MET A 330 -1.06 4.34 34.06
CA MET A 330 -0.67 4.27 35.49
C MET A 330 -1.07 5.52 36.27
N ILE A 331 -0.97 6.71 35.67
CA ILE A 331 -1.40 7.97 36.29
C ILE A 331 -2.92 7.94 36.52
N VAL A 332 -3.70 7.51 35.53
CA VAL A 332 -5.16 7.36 35.67
C VAL A 332 -5.50 6.38 36.80
N LEU A 333 -4.88 5.23 36.82
CA LEU A 333 -5.06 4.21 37.87
C LEU A 333 -4.69 4.75 39.25
N PHE A 334 -3.61 5.53 39.35
CA PHE A 334 -3.21 6.17 40.60
C PHE A 334 -4.26 7.18 41.08
N VAL A 335 -4.83 7.96 40.18
CA VAL A 335 -5.91 8.91 40.52
C VAL A 335 -7.14 8.18 41.04
N PHE A 336 -7.53 7.03 40.48
CA PHE A 336 -8.72 6.29 40.91
C PHE A 336 -8.48 5.44 42.16
N PHE A 337 -7.34 4.74 42.29
CA PHE A 337 -7.07 3.91 43.47
C PHE A 337 -6.51 4.70 44.65
N GLY A 338 -5.80 5.80 44.39
CA GLY A 338 -5.15 6.63 45.40
C GLY A 338 -4.02 5.95 46.17
N ASP A 339 -3.59 4.81 45.68
CA ASP A 339 -2.46 4.06 46.24
C ASP A 339 -1.53 3.63 45.10
N LEU A 340 -0.28 4.09 45.15
CA LEU A 340 0.75 3.76 44.16
C LEU A 340 0.98 2.23 44.07
N ARG A 341 0.79 1.50 45.16
CA ARG A 341 0.96 0.05 45.17
C ARG A 341 -0.11 -0.65 44.34
N ALA A 342 -1.36 -0.20 44.44
CA ALA A 342 -2.46 -0.72 43.63
C ALA A 342 -2.23 -0.46 42.13
N SER A 343 -1.81 0.78 41.81
CA SER A 343 -1.49 1.14 40.42
C SER A 343 -0.30 0.33 39.88
N LEU A 344 0.71 0.07 40.71
CA LEU A 344 1.90 -0.68 40.32
C LEU A 344 1.61 -2.18 40.07
N ILE A 345 0.62 -2.76 40.77
CA ILE A 345 0.16 -4.13 40.53
C ILE A 345 -0.36 -4.27 39.09
N VAL A 346 -1.22 -3.36 38.67
CA VAL A 346 -1.75 -3.35 37.29
C VAL A 346 -0.67 -2.93 36.30
N GLY A 347 0.16 -1.92 36.67
CA GLY A 347 1.26 -1.44 35.84
C GLY A 347 2.30 -2.51 35.46
N ILE A 348 2.62 -3.46 36.38
CA ILE A 348 3.53 -4.57 36.11
C ILE A 348 2.88 -5.64 35.22
N SER A 349 1.56 -5.82 35.30
CA SER A 349 0.88 -6.85 34.50
C SER A 349 0.88 -6.51 33.00
N MET A 350 0.92 -5.22 32.61
CA MET A 350 0.92 -4.80 31.21
C MET A 350 2.17 -5.24 30.43
N PRO A 351 3.39 -4.80 30.82
CA PRO A 351 4.59 -5.21 30.11
C PRO A 351 4.78 -6.74 30.11
N LEU A 352 4.38 -7.40 31.17
CA LEU A 352 4.51 -8.86 31.26
C LEU A 352 3.55 -9.57 30.30
N SER A 353 2.33 -9.05 30.11
CA SER A 353 1.38 -9.58 29.12
C SER A 353 1.87 -9.37 27.70
N ILE A 354 2.45 -8.20 27.41
CA ILE A 354 3.03 -7.87 26.10
C ILE A 354 4.23 -8.78 25.80
N LEU A 355 5.18 -8.91 26.74
CA LEU A 355 6.33 -9.79 26.54
C LEU A 355 5.93 -11.25 26.33
N LEU A 356 4.90 -11.72 27.04
CA LEU A 356 4.39 -13.08 26.84
C LEU A 356 3.73 -13.22 25.45
N ALA A 357 3.03 -12.20 24.98
CA ALA A 357 2.44 -12.18 23.63
C ALA A 357 3.52 -12.17 22.55
N VAL A 358 4.57 -11.37 22.69
CA VAL A 358 5.72 -11.33 21.77
C VAL A 358 6.42 -12.69 21.67
N ILE A 359 6.58 -13.43 22.79
CA ILE A 359 7.09 -14.81 22.74
C ILE A 359 6.21 -15.71 21.87
N LEU A 360 4.87 -15.58 22.00
CA LEU A 360 3.96 -16.41 21.21
C LEU A 360 3.91 -15.99 19.74
N LEU A 361 4.02 -14.69 19.44
CA LEU A 361 4.12 -14.17 18.07
C LEU A 361 5.38 -14.67 17.37
N ASN A 362 6.53 -14.56 18.02
CA ASN A 362 7.80 -15.10 17.52
C ASN A 362 7.70 -16.61 17.25
N PHE A 363 7.11 -17.37 18.19
CA PHE A 363 6.91 -18.82 17.99
C PHE A 363 5.96 -19.14 16.84
N ALA A 364 5.01 -18.26 16.55
CA ALA A 364 4.06 -18.39 15.45
C ALA A 364 4.61 -17.87 14.11
N GLY A 365 5.83 -17.31 14.06
CA GLY A 365 6.49 -16.85 12.85
C GLY A 365 6.05 -15.44 12.38
N PHE A 366 5.47 -14.62 13.26
CA PHE A 366 5.13 -13.23 12.92
C PHE A 366 6.34 -12.31 13.07
N ASN A 367 6.42 -11.31 12.16
CA ASN A 367 7.38 -10.22 12.21
C ASN A 367 6.86 -9.07 13.10
N ILE A 368 7.75 -8.15 13.48
CA ILE A 368 7.36 -6.88 14.10
C ILE A 368 7.29 -5.83 13.00
N ASP A 369 6.08 -5.44 12.67
CA ASP A 369 5.75 -4.44 11.66
C ASP A 369 4.85 -3.34 12.26
N LEU A 370 4.47 -2.36 11.44
CA LEU A 370 3.58 -1.26 11.83
C LEU A 370 2.24 -1.78 12.37
N MET A 371 1.67 -2.86 11.79
CA MET A 371 0.38 -3.42 12.17
C MET A 371 0.46 -4.14 13.52
N THR A 372 1.46 -4.99 13.72
CA THR A 372 1.71 -5.70 14.99
C THR A 372 2.07 -4.73 16.11
N GLY A 373 2.89 -3.70 15.82
CA GLY A 373 3.24 -2.63 16.75
C GLY A 373 2.03 -1.82 17.21
N SER A 374 1.20 -1.39 16.25
CA SER A 374 -0.05 -0.68 16.53
C SER A 374 -1.04 -1.53 17.32
N ALA A 375 -1.14 -2.83 17.00
CA ALA A 375 -1.95 -3.78 17.75
C ALA A 375 -1.53 -3.87 19.23
N LEU A 376 -0.23 -3.86 19.52
CA LEU A 376 0.29 -3.85 20.90
C LEU A 376 -0.08 -2.57 21.64
N ILE A 377 -0.04 -1.39 20.99
CA ILE A 377 -0.47 -0.12 21.59
C ILE A 377 -1.95 -0.16 21.98
N ILE A 378 -2.80 -0.61 21.07
CA ILE A 378 -4.25 -0.74 21.30
C ILE A 378 -4.52 -1.74 22.41
N ALA A 379 -3.81 -2.85 22.41
CA ALA A 379 -3.94 -3.90 23.41
C ALA A 379 -3.65 -3.40 24.84
N ILE A 380 -2.79 -2.38 25.04
CA ILE A 380 -2.51 -1.80 26.37
C ILE A 380 -3.82 -1.42 27.08
N GLY A 381 -4.72 -0.73 26.37
CA GLY A 381 -6.00 -0.32 26.94
C GLY A 381 -6.88 -1.50 27.36
N MET A 382 -6.83 -2.60 26.61
CA MET A 382 -7.64 -3.80 26.85
C MET A 382 -7.02 -4.75 27.90
N ILE A 383 -5.69 -4.84 27.92
CA ILE A 383 -4.94 -5.64 28.92
C ILE A 383 -5.27 -5.22 30.35
N VAL A 384 -5.42 -3.93 30.56
CA VAL A 384 -5.66 -3.31 31.86
C VAL A 384 -6.99 -3.73 32.46
N ASP A 385 -8.03 -3.91 31.65
CA ASP A 385 -9.39 -4.22 32.06
C ASP A 385 -9.47 -5.47 32.94
N ASN A 386 -8.88 -6.58 32.50
CA ASN A 386 -8.86 -7.83 33.24
C ASN A 386 -8.16 -7.66 34.60
N SER A 387 -7.02 -6.98 34.62
CA SER A 387 -6.21 -6.74 35.81
C SER A 387 -6.92 -5.83 36.83
N ILE A 388 -7.63 -4.80 36.36
CA ILE A 388 -8.43 -3.90 37.20
C ILE A 388 -9.54 -4.66 37.91
N VAL A 389 -10.31 -5.46 37.17
CA VAL A 389 -11.47 -6.19 37.71
C VAL A 389 -11.05 -7.19 38.80
N VAL A 390 -9.93 -7.91 38.58
CA VAL A 390 -9.38 -8.84 39.59
C VAL A 390 -8.92 -8.07 40.83
N LEU A 391 -8.10 -7.01 40.64
CA LEU A 391 -7.58 -6.21 41.75
C LEU A 391 -8.70 -5.59 42.59
N GLU A 392 -9.72 -5.00 41.95
CA GLU A 392 -10.85 -4.40 42.64
C GLU A 392 -11.64 -5.44 43.47
N SER A 393 -11.85 -6.64 42.91
CA SER A 393 -12.50 -7.74 43.63
C SER A 393 -11.68 -8.19 44.83
N CYS A 394 -10.35 -8.31 44.69
CA CYS A 394 -9.45 -8.63 45.82
C CYS A 394 -9.46 -7.55 46.91
N MET A 395 -9.48 -6.26 46.51
CA MET A 395 -9.56 -5.13 47.43
C MET A 395 -10.89 -5.11 48.20
N ARG A 396 -11.98 -5.34 47.49
CA ARG A 396 -13.32 -5.42 48.10
C ARG A 396 -13.43 -6.54 49.14
N CYS A 397 -12.94 -7.76 48.80
CA CYS A 397 -12.90 -8.87 49.76
C CYS A 397 -12.02 -8.54 50.96
N LYS A 398 -10.96 -7.73 50.82
CA LYS A 398 -10.14 -7.25 51.90
C LYS A 398 -10.87 -6.23 52.79
N GLU A 399 -11.65 -5.33 52.18
CA GLU A 399 -12.52 -4.37 52.92
C GLU A 399 -13.61 -5.08 53.71
N GLU A 400 -14.12 -6.23 53.23
CA GLU A 400 -15.07 -7.10 53.90
C GLU A 400 -14.47 -7.85 55.11
N GLY A 401 -13.14 -7.68 55.35
CA GLY A 401 -12.43 -8.21 56.52
C GLY A 401 -11.64 -9.50 56.34
N LEU A 402 -11.59 -10.07 55.14
CA LEU A 402 -10.80 -11.27 54.83
C LEU A 402 -9.29 -10.98 54.92
N ASP A 403 -8.46 -12.01 55.20
CA ASP A 403 -7.03 -11.85 55.14
C ASP A 403 -6.55 -11.68 53.71
N PHE A 404 -5.37 -11.11 53.46
CA PHE A 404 -4.82 -10.85 52.11
C PHE A 404 -4.79 -12.10 51.23
N ARG A 405 -4.47 -13.27 51.84
CA ARG A 405 -4.40 -14.55 51.13
C ARG A 405 -5.80 -15.05 50.75
N GLU A 406 -6.75 -14.96 51.65
CA GLU A 406 -8.13 -15.34 51.40
C GLU A 406 -8.83 -14.35 50.45
N ALA A 407 -8.55 -13.05 50.61
CA ALA A 407 -9.08 -12.00 49.75
C ALA A 407 -8.57 -12.15 48.29
N ALA A 408 -7.29 -12.49 48.06
CA ALA A 408 -6.74 -12.77 46.75
C ALA A 408 -7.40 -14.00 46.12
N ALA A 409 -7.52 -15.12 46.83
CA ALA A 409 -8.11 -16.34 46.32
C ALA A 409 -9.61 -16.19 46.02
N THR A 410 -10.38 -15.68 46.98
CA THR A 410 -11.85 -15.49 46.85
C THR A 410 -12.19 -14.43 45.80
N GLY A 411 -11.46 -13.29 45.81
CA GLY A 411 -11.68 -12.21 44.86
C GLY A 411 -11.43 -12.64 43.41
N THR A 412 -10.34 -13.40 43.17
CA THR A 412 -10.05 -13.93 41.83
C THR A 412 -11.08 -14.99 41.42
N ALA A 413 -11.41 -15.94 42.28
CA ALA A 413 -12.36 -17.00 41.98
C ALA A 413 -13.75 -16.46 41.66
N THR A 414 -14.21 -15.40 42.36
CA THR A 414 -15.49 -14.76 42.13
C THR A 414 -15.59 -14.12 40.75
N MET A 415 -14.48 -13.55 40.24
CA MET A 415 -14.48 -12.83 38.96
C MET A 415 -14.01 -13.68 37.77
N LEU A 416 -13.47 -14.88 38.00
CA LEU A 416 -12.85 -15.72 36.97
C LEU A 416 -13.77 -15.96 35.77
N MET A 417 -15.03 -16.38 36.03
CA MET A 417 -15.99 -16.67 34.95
C MET A 417 -16.44 -15.41 34.20
N SER A 418 -16.61 -14.29 34.90
CA SER A 418 -16.97 -13.02 34.26
C SER A 418 -15.85 -12.47 33.38
N ILE A 419 -14.59 -12.60 33.82
CA ILE A 419 -13.43 -12.15 33.05
C ILE A 419 -13.18 -13.07 31.85
N LEU A 420 -13.28 -14.40 32.05
CA LEU A 420 -13.17 -15.40 30.98
C LEU A 420 -14.20 -15.11 29.86
N ALA A 421 -15.44 -14.89 30.27
CA ALA A 421 -16.51 -14.59 29.33
C ALA A 421 -16.30 -13.25 28.60
N GLY A 422 -15.89 -12.21 29.31
CA GLY A 422 -15.56 -10.91 28.73
C GLY A 422 -14.36 -10.99 27.75
N THR A 423 -13.31 -11.72 28.15
CA THR A 423 -12.17 -11.93 27.25
C THR A 423 -12.55 -12.76 26.00
N LEU A 424 -13.36 -13.81 26.19
CA LEU A 424 -13.82 -14.66 25.06
C LEU A 424 -14.70 -13.87 24.09
N THR A 425 -15.61 -13.00 24.59
CA THR A 425 -16.42 -12.14 23.71
C THR A 425 -15.58 -11.13 22.92
N THR A 426 -14.50 -10.65 23.48
CA THR A 426 -13.58 -9.74 22.78
C THR A 426 -12.72 -10.51 21.77
N VAL A 427 -12.14 -11.66 22.16
CA VAL A 427 -11.29 -12.49 21.29
C VAL A 427 -12.03 -12.97 20.05
N VAL A 428 -13.29 -13.43 20.20
CA VAL A 428 -14.09 -13.99 19.11
C VAL A 428 -14.36 -12.99 17.98
N VAL A 429 -14.34 -11.69 18.25
CA VAL A 429 -14.51 -10.63 17.23
C VAL A 429 -13.33 -10.59 16.25
N TYR A 430 -12.13 -10.91 16.71
CA TYR A 430 -10.93 -10.87 15.89
C TYR A 430 -10.76 -12.09 14.98
N ILE A 431 -11.49 -13.19 15.21
CA ILE A 431 -11.38 -14.39 14.39
C ILE A 431 -11.83 -14.15 12.94
N PRO A 432 -13.00 -13.55 12.65
CA PRO A 432 -13.38 -13.26 11.27
C PRO A 432 -12.40 -12.29 10.57
N MET A 433 -11.85 -11.35 11.32
CA MET A 433 -10.89 -10.38 10.80
C MET A 433 -9.52 -11.03 10.50
N ALA A 434 -9.10 -12.00 11.34
CA ALA A 434 -7.88 -12.78 11.11
C ALA A 434 -8.01 -13.79 9.94
N MET A 435 -9.25 -14.05 9.49
CA MET A 435 -9.58 -14.97 8.39
C MET A 435 -10.18 -14.22 7.19
N ALA A 436 -10.06 -12.90 7.17
CA ALA A 436 -10.48 -12.11 6.00
C ALA A 436 -9.53 -12.38 4.85
N ASP A 437 -10.06 -12.43 3.64
CA ASP A 437 -9.31 -12.62 2.40
C ASP A 437 -8.99 -11.25 1.76
N GLY A 438 -8.10 -11.24 0.80
CA GLY A 438 -7.74 -10.05 0.04
C GLY A 438 -6.74 -9.13 0.75
N LEU A 439 -6.46 -7.98 0.15
CA LEU A 439 -5.54 -6.96 0.69
C LEU A 439 -5.90 -6.55 2.13
N VAL A 440 -7.21 -6.45 2.42
CA VAL A 440 -7.68 -6.17 3.79
C VAL A 440 -7.29 -7.30 4.76
N GLY A 441 -7.38 -8.56 4.34
CA GLY A 441 -6.98 -9.72 5.14
C GLY A 441 -5.49 -9.73 5.48
N MET A 442 -4.64 -9.40 4.50
CA MET A 442 -3.18 -9.27 4.67
C MET A 442 -2.83 -8.22 5.72
N MET A 443 -3.46 -7.05 5.68
CA MET A 443 -3.23 -5.98 6.66
C MET A 443 -3.83 -6.29 8.03
N THR A 444 -5.04 -6.90 8.07
CA THR A 444 -5.78 -7.11 9.32
C THR A 444 -5.39 -8.40 10.04
N GLY A 445 -4.85 -9.38 9.34
CA GLY A 445 -4.43 -10.67 9.88
C GLY A 445 -3.40 -10.54 11.01
N PRO A 446 -2.20 -9.98 10.77
CA PRO A 446 -1.16 -9.78 11.78
C PRO A 446 -1.65 -8.97 12.98
N LEU A 447 -2.40 -7.88 12.74
CA LEU A 447 -3.01 -7.05 13.77
C LEU A 447 -3.98 -7.88 14.65
N SER A 448 -4.85 -8.68 14.02
CA SER A 448 -5.86 -9.49 14.72
C SER A 448 -5.25 -10.59 15.55
N TRP A 449 -4.27 -11.33 15.02
CA TRP A 449 -3.55 -12.37 15.76
C TRP A 449 -2.79 -11.79 16.93
N THR A 450 -2.14 -10.63 16.76
CA THR A 450 -1.42 -9.93 17.82
C THR A 450 -2.33 -9.57 18.97
N ILE A 451 -3.50 -8.97 18.69
CA ILE A 451 -4.47 -8.61 19.73
C ILE A 451 -5.04 -9.86 20.42
N LEU A 452 -5.40 -10.88 19.64
CA LEU A 452 -5.92 -12.15 20.16
C LEU A 452 -4.97 -12.79 21.15
N LEU A 453 -3.71 -12.96 20.76
CA LEU A 453 -2.66 -13.54 21.61
C LEU A 453 -2.41 -12.66 22.85
N THR A 454 -2.36 -11.36 22.68
CA THR A 454 -2.15 -10.40 23.78
C THR A 454 -3.28 -10.43 24.80
N LEU A 455 -4.54 -10.54 24.37
CA LEU A 455 -5.70 -10.68 25.26
C LEU A 455 -5.68 -11.99 26.04
N LEU A 456 -5.31 -13.10 25.40
CA LEU A 456 -5.14 -14.40 26.09
C LEU A 456 -4.03 -14.33 27.15
N CYS A 457 -2.91 -13.70 26.82
CA CYS A 457 -1.80 -13.47 27.75
C CYS A 457 -2.21 -12.57 28.91
N SER A 458 -3.00 -11.52 28.63
CA SER A 458 -3.57 -10.63 29.65
C SER A 458 -4.46 -11.37 30.63
N PHE A 459 -5.33 -12.25 30.15
CA PHE A 459 -6.19 -13.09 31.00
C PHE A 459 -5.34 -13.96 31.93
N LEU A 460 -4.30 -14.61 31.40
CA LEU A 460 -3.38 -15.44 32.22
C LEU A 460 -2.65 -14.59 33.29
N CYS A 461 -2.15 -13.41 32.90
CA CYS A 461 -1.51 -12.49 33.83
C CYS A 461 -2.47 -11.96 34.90
N ALA A 462 -3.72 -11.63 34.55
CA ALA A 462 -4.72 -11.15 35.50
C ALA A 462 -5.07 -12.21 36.55
N VAL A 463 -5.15 -13.49 36.15
CA VAL A 463 -5.51 -14.59 37.07
C VAL A 463 -4.33 -15.05 37.94
N VAL A 464 -3.10 -14.97 37.44
CA VAL A 464 -1.89 -15.51 38.11
C VAL A 464 -1.05 -14.39 38.75
N VAL A 465 -0.71 -13.35 37.97
CA VAL A 465 0.24 -12.32 38.41
C VAL A 465 -0.40 -11.30 39.33
N VAL A 466 -1.61 -10.80 39.00
CA VAL A 466 -2.28 -9.77 39.79
C VAL A 466 -2.56 -10.21 41.23
N PRO A 467 -3.14 -11.40 41.56
CA PRO A 467 -3.37 -11.83 42.91
C PRO A 467 -2.04 -12.08 43.69
N LEU A 468 -0.97 -12.53 42.98
CA LEU A 468 0.34 -12.70 43.58
C LEU A 468 0.96 -11.34 43.96
N ALA A 469 0.89 -10.36 43.04
CA ALA A 469 1.38 -9.01 43.29
C ALA A 469 0.58 -8.31 44.41
N PHE A 470 -0.76 -8.57 44.51
CA PHE A 470 -1.61 -8.13 45.61
C PHE A 470 -1.13 -8.65 46.97
N LEU A 471 -0.75 -9.94 47.08
CA LEU A 471 -0.18 -10.52 48.26
C LEU A 471 1.17 -9.89 48.66
N TRP A 472 1.96 -9.50 47.67
CA TRP A 472 3.31 -8.96 47.90
C TRP A 472 3.32 -7.49 48.30
N LEU A 473 2.63 -6.68 47.50
CA LEU A 473 2.62 -5.22 47.63
C LEU A 473 1.66 -4.73 48.73
N LYS A 474 0.66 -5.55 49.10
CA LYS A 474 -0.35 -5.25 50.14
C LYS A 474 -0.87 -3.84 50.04
N PRO A 475 -1.65 -3.49 49.00
CA PRO A 475 -2.16 -2.13 48.79
C PRO A 475 -3.02 -1.69 49.97
N ARG A 476 -2.99 -0.38 50.24
CA ARG A 476 -3.76 0.26 51.30
C ARG A 476 -5.03 0.92 50.76
N THR A 477 -6.15 0.71 51.42
CA THR A 477 -7.41 1.44 51.15
C THR A 477 -7.36 2.82 51.80
N LYS A 478 -7.58 3.91 51.07
CA LYS A 478 -7.65 5.27 51.54
C LYS A 478 -9.08 5.82 51.37
N ASP A 479 -9.77 6.13 52.45
CA ASP A 479 -11.18 6.54 52.47
C ASP A 479 -11.46 7.97 51.97
N GLN A 480 -10.45 8.82 51.69
CA GLN A 480 -10.67 10.22 51.33
C GLN A 480 -9.78 10.70 50.17
N LEU A 481 -10.16 10.34 48.95
CA LEU A 481 -9.54 10.90 47.76
C LEU A 481 -10.43 12.01 47.15
N ILE A 482 -9.78 13.00 46.49
CA ILE A 482 -10.46 14.05 45.74
C ILE A 482 -11.36 13.45 44.64
N THR A 483 -10.89 12.37 43.99
CA THR A 483 -11.62 11.63 42.98
C THR A 483 -12.88 10.97 43.52
N ASN A 484 -12.89 10.48 44.76
CA ASN A 484 -14.10 9.96 45.41
C ASN A 484 -15.19 11.04 45.51
N ARG A 485 -14.86 12.31 45.73
CA ARG A 485 -15.86 13.40 45.79
C ARG A 485 -16.50 13.67 44.41
N ILE A 486 -15.73 13.57 43.32
CA ILE A 486 -16.23 13.71 41.93
C ILE A 486 -17.10 12.51 41.60
N LEU A 487 -16.62 11.31 41.90
CA LEU A 487 -17.32 10.06 41.68
C LEU A 487 -18.62 9.98 42.48
N ASP A 488 -18.63 10.41 43.74
CA ASP A 488 -19.81 10.43 44.59
C ASP A 488 -20.84 11.47 44.09
N ARG A 489 -20.41 12.60 43.54
CA ARG A 489 -21.30 13.54 42.85
C ARG A 489 -21.94 12.88 41.64
N PHE A 490 -21.14 12.13 40.83
CA PHE A 490 -21.62 11.43 39.64
C PHE A 490 -22.56 10.28 40.03
N LYS A 491 -22.23 9.50 41.07
CA LYS A 491 -23.12 8.49 41.65
C LYS A 491 -24.43 9.10 42.16
N GLY A 492 -24.37 10.24 42.83
CA GLY A 492 -25.53 10.96 43.27
C GLY A 492 -26.40 11.49 42.13
N PHE A 493 -25.76 11.98 41.04
CA PHE A 493 -26.46 12.39 39.81
C PHE A 493 -27.14 11.18 39.14
N TYR A 494 -26.41 10.08 38.97
CA TYR A 494 -26.91 8.85 38.40
C TYR A 494 -28.12 8.27 39.19
N ARG A 495 -27.98 8.16 40.51
CA ARG A 495 -29.05 7.72 41.43
C ARG A 495 -30.32 8.59 41.37
N ARG A 496 -30.19 9.88 41.06
CA ARG A 496 -31.35 10.81 40.91
C ARG A 496 -31.95 10.76 39.50
N THR A 497 -31.12 10.59 38.48
CA THR A 497 -31.52 10.68 37.08
C THR A 497 -32.08 9.38 36.53
N LEU A 498 -31.46 8.24 36.83
CA LEU A 498 -31.87 6.93 36.31
C LEU A 498 -33.34 6.59 36.66
N PRO A 499 -33.83 6.72 37.88
CA PRO A 499 -35.23 6.39 38.18
C PRO A 499 -36.26 7.29 37.43
N ARG A 500 -35.86 8.55 37.10
CA ARG A 500 -36.69 9.44 36.27
C ARG A 500 -36.79 8.96 34.83
N LEU A 501 -35.66 8.53 34.26
CA LEU A 501 -35.59 7.97 32.90
C LEU A 501 -36.34 6.64 32.79
N LEU A 502 -36.22 5.79 33.82
CA LEU A 502 -36.91 4.48 33.86
C LEU A 502 -38.44 4.57 34.00
N ARG A 503 -38.99 5.73 34.37
CA ARG A 503 -40.45 5.95 34.34
C ARG A 503 -41.03 5.94 32.92
N HIS A 504 -40.19 6.33 31.92
CA HIS A 504 -40.61 6.40 30.52
C HIS A 504 -39.59 5.70 29.62
N PRO A 505 -39.35 4.38 29.79
CA PRO A 505 -38.28 3.66 29.10
C PRO A 505 -38.42 3.69 27.57
N GLY A 506 -39.66 3.73 27.04
CA GLY A 506 -39.89 3.84 25.60
C GLY A 506 -39.41 5.15 24.99
N ARG A 507 -39.53 6.29 25.73
CA ARG A 507 -38.98 7.58 25.24
C ARG A 507 -37.45 7.58 25.19
N VAL A 508 -36.82 7.01 26.21
CA VAL A 508 -35.34 6.90 26.29
C VAL A 508 -34.79 6.09 25.12
N VAL A 509 -35.44 4.96 24.83
CA VAL A 509 -35.03 4.10 23.69
C VAL A 509 -35.31 4.79 22.36
N LEU A 510 -36.40 5.54 22.24
CA LEU A 510 -36.72 6.29 21.02
C LEU A 510 -35.67 7.38 20.74
N VAL A 511 -35.22 8.10 21.78
CA VAL A 511 -34.15 9.11 21.66
C VAL A 511 -32.83 8.42 21.21
N GLY A 512 -32.45 7.29 21.84
CA GLY A 512 -31.28 6.52 21.41
C GLY A 512 -31.39 6.05 19.96
N GLY A 513 -32.54 5.55 19.54
CA GLY A 513 -32.81 5.17 18.16
C GLY A 513 -32.77 6.35 17.18
N ALA A 514 -33.27 7.53 17.58
CA ALA A 514 -33.16 8.74 16.75
C ALA A 514 -31.71 9.21 16.59
N CYS A 515 -30.89 9.15 17.65
CA CYS A 515 -29.45 9.44 17.56
C CYS A 515 -28.72 8.43 16.66
N PHE A 516 -29.08 7.16 16.74
CA PHE A 516 -28.53 6.13 15.88
C PHE A 516 -28.90 6.35 14.40
N LEU A 517 -30.18 6.68 14.12
CA LEU A 517 -30.59 7.02 12.76
C LEU A 517 -29.87 8.27 12.23
N ALA A 518 -29.67 9.28 13.09
CA ALA A 518 -28.90 10.46 12.72
C ALA A 518 -27.42 10.11 12.41
N ALA A 519 -26.80 9.19 13.15
CA ALA A 519 -25.46 8.71 12.86
C ALA A 519 -25.38 7.98 11.53
N ILE A 520 -26.35 7.12 11.21
CA ILE A 520 -26.41 6.47 9.89
C ILE A 520 -26.56 7.52 8.77
N LEU A 521 -27.41 8.54 8.96
CA LEU A 521 -27.55 9.61 7.97
C LEU A 521 -26.26 10.43 7.81
N LEU A 522 -25.48 10.63 8.87
CA LEU A 522 -24.16 11.25 8.78
C LEU A 522 -23.17 10.34 8.03
N MET A 523 -23.21 9.04 8.30
CA MET A 523 -22.36 8.06 7.61
C MET A 523 -22.58 8.05 6.10
N THR A 524 -23.82 8.22 5.61
CA THR A 524 -24.08 8.30 4.17
C THR A 524 -23.54 9.57 3.51
N GLN A 525 -23.16 10.57 4.29
CA GLN A 525 -22.54 11.81 3.80
C GLN A 525 -21.00 11.76 3.87
N MET A 526 -20.46 10.77 4.58
CA MET A 526 -19.02 10.55 4.65
C MET A 526 -18.57 9.77 3.43
N GLU A 527 -17.34 9.98 3.02
CA GLU A 527 -16.69 9.22 1.98
C GLU A 527 -15.98 8.03 2.59
N PHE A 528 -15.98 6.93 1.82
CA PHE A 528 -15.20 5.76 2.17
C PHE A 528 -13.91 5.78 1.34
N VAL A 529 -12.80 5.60 2.01
CA VAL A 529 -11.48 5.53 1.40
C VAL A 529 -10.78 4.28 1.90
N MET A 530 -9.87 3.76 1.09
CA MET A 530 -9.09 2.60 1.53
C MET A 530 -8.21 2.99 2.71
N MET A 531 -7.42 4.04 2.55
CA MET A 531 -6.58 4.61 3.60
C MET A 531 -6.72 6.13 3.59
N ALA A 532 -6.69 6.75 4.77
CA ALA A 532 -6.65 8.20 4.86
C ALA A 532 -5.18 8.63 4.83
N SER A 533 -4.83 9.41 3.82
CA SER A 533 -3.50 10.00 3.72
C SER A 533 -3.26 11.05 4.81
N ASN A 534 -2.10 11.00 5.40
CA ASN A 534 -1.53 12.07 6.19
C ASN A 534 -0.12 12.28 5.67
N TYR A 535 0.07 13.33 4.92
CA TYR A 535 1.31 13.64 4.25
C TYR A 535 2.19 14.53 5.14
N ASP A 536 3.48 14.27 5.10
CA ASP A 536 4.52 14.93 5.89
C ASP A 536 4.96 16.31 5.34
N GLY A 537 4.41 16.75 4.23
CA GLY A 537 4.78 17.98 3.53
C GLY A 537 5.56 17.74 2.23
N SER A 538 5.98 16.51 1.95
CA SER A 538 6.69 16.13 0.73
C SER A 538 5.75 16.08 -0.48
N ILE A 539 6.28 16.38 -1.67
CA ILE A 539 5.54 16.37 -2.93
C ILE A 539 6.35 15.73 -4.06
N THR A 540 5.64 15.11 -4.99
CA THR A 540 6.18 14.70 -6.30
C THR A 540 5.61 15.61 -7.38
N VAL A 541 6.46 16.08 -8.28
CA VAL A 541 6.08 16.92 -9.44
C VAL A 541 6.51 16.21 -10.70
N ASP A 542 5.54 15.66 -11.41
CA ASP A 542 5.76 14.99 -12.69
C ASP A 542 5.49 15.97 -13.82
N VAL A 543 6.46 16.08 -14.72
CA VAL A 543 6.38 16.93 -15.90
C VAL A 543 6.44 16.06 -17.14
N ALA A 544 5.32 15.93 -17.84
CA ALA A 544 5.28 15.23 -19.11
C ALA A 544 5.47 16.22 -20.28
N PHE A 545 6.37 15.88 -21.19
CA PHE A 545 6.64 16.59 -22.42
C PHE A 545 6.00 15.88 -23.61
N ARG A 546 5.89 16.59 -24.72
CA ARG A 546 5.48 15.94 -25.96
C ARG A 546 6.54 14.94 -26.40
N SER A 547 6.13 13.76 -26.83
CA SER A 547 7.04 12.77 -27.36
C SER A 547 7.94 13.35 -28.47
N GLY A 548 9.23 12.97 -28.46
CA GLY A 548 10.23 13.51 -29.36
C GLY A 548 10.79 14.88 -28.97
N THR A 549 10.48 15.37 -27.75
CA THR A 549 11.19 16.54 -27.19
C THR A 549 12.60 16.14 -26.78
N LYS A 550 13.61 16.83 -27.27
CA LYS A 550 15.00 16.53 -26.92
C LYS A 550 15.28 16.77 -25.43
N VAL A 551 16.10 15.94 -24.81
CA VAL A 551 16.47 16.00 -23.37
C VAL A 551 17.02 17.37 -22.97
N GLU A 552 17.85 18.00 -23.83
CA GLU A 552 18.40 19.34 -23.53
C GLU A 552 17.32 20.41 -23.46
N VAL A 553 16.27 20.30 -24.28
CA VAL A 553 15.13 21.21 -24.28
C VAL A 553 14.28 20.99 -23.04
N MET A 554 14.05 19.73 -22.69
CA MET A 554 13.35 19.37 -21.44
C MET A 554 14.10 19.90 -20.23
N ASN A 555 15.40 19.62 -20.14
CA ASN A 555 16.28 20.08 -19.07
C ASN A 555 16.26 21.62 -18.91
N GLN A 556 16.32 22.36 -20.00
CA GLN A 556 16.23 23.82 -19.96
C GLN A 556 14.88 24.34 -19.46
N ARG A 557 13.79 23.65 -19.77
CA ARG A 557 12.41 24.06 -19.40
C ARG A 557 12.10 23.78 -17.94
N ILE A 558 12.56 22.65 -17.39
CA ILE A 558 12.34 22.26 -15.98
C ILE A 558 13.16 23.09 -15.00
N GLN A 559 14.22 23.79 -15.44
CA GLN A 559 15.12 24.54 -14.58
C GLN A 559 14.40 25.56 -13.69
N THR A 560 13.36 26.23 -14.20
CA THR A 560 12.58 27.21 -13.42
C THR A 560 11.78 26.52 -12.29
N LEU A 561 11.32 25.29 -12.51
CA LEU A 561 10.61 24.49 -11.51
C LEU A 561 11.61 23.96 -10.46
N GLU A 562 12.75 23.46 -10.91
CA GLU A 562 13.83 23.01 -10.04
C GLU A 562 14.32 24.13 -9.12
N ASP A 563 14.61 25.33 -9.67
CA ASP A 563 14.99 26.50 -8.88
C ASP A 563 13.93 26.88 -7.84
N ALA A 564 12.66 26.71 -8.16
CA ALA A 564 11.55 27.00 -7.24
C ALA A 564 11.48 25.99 -6.09
N LEU A 565 11.69 24.72 -6.37
CA LEU A 565 11.71 23.66 -5.35
C LEU A 565 12.94 23.81 -4.43
N LEU A 566 14.12 24.02 -5.00
CA LEU A 566 15.38 24.21 -4.25
C LEU A 566 15.40 25.48 -3.39
N SER A 567 14.64 26.52 -3.74
CA SER A 567 14.58 27.78 -2.98
C SER A 567 13.52 27.75 -1.87
N ASP A 568 12.72 26.73 -1.75
CA ASP A 568 11.67 26.61 -0.73
C ASP A 568 12.25 26.01 0.57
N GLU A 569 12.29 26.83 1.65
CA GLU A 569 12.83 26.44 2.96
C GLU A 569 12.06 25.28 3.65
N ASN A 570 10.91 24.89 3.10
CA ASN A 570 10.14 23.74 3.61
C ASN A 570 10.62 22.39 3.09
N PHE A 571 11.51 22.38 2.09
CA PHE A 571 12.11 21.16 1.56
C PHE A 571 13.56 21.03 2.01
N GLU A 572 13.95 19.85 2.46
CA GLU A 572 15.31 19.50 2.87
C GLU A 572 16.14 19.04 1.67
N SER A 573 15.53 18.24 0.82
CA SER A 573 16.18 17.71 -0.39
C SER A 573 15.21 17.62 -1.56
N VAL A 574 15.76 17.70 -2.77
CA VAL A 574 15.03 17.60 -4.03
C VAL A 574 15.78 16.64 -4.94
N THR A 575 15.13 15.60 -5.40
CA THR A 575 15.64 14.71 -6.45
C THR A 575 14.96 15.05 -7.78
N LEU A 576 15.67 14.85 -8.87
CA LEU A 576 15.17 14.87 -10.23
C LEU A 576 15.56 13.57 -10.90
N ASP A 577 14.61 12.93 -11.53
CA ASP A 577 14.82 11.88 -12.51
C ASP A 577 14.12 12.27 -13.81
N LEU A 578 14.90 12.42 -14.87
CA LEU A 578 14.40 12.72 -16.21
C LEU A 578 14.70 11.52 -17.10
N SER A 579 13.66 10.87 -17.57
CA SER A 579 13.76 9.69 -18.42
C SER A 579 12.71 9.74 -19.54
N GLY A 580 13.13 9.41 -20.76
CA GLY A 580 12.29 9.44 -21.94
C GLY A 580 11.70 10.84 -22.19
N ASN A 581 10.38 11.01 -22.01
CA ASN A 581 9.69 12.29 -22.18
C ASN A 581 9.07 12.81 -20.87
N THR A 582 9.50 12.29 -19.74
CA THR A 582 9.00 12.68 -18.40
C THR A 582 10.15 13.12 -17.50
N ALA A 583 9.89 14.14 -16.68
CA ALA A 583 10.78 14.54 -15.60
C ALA A 583 10.00 14.46 -14.29
N SER A 584 10.49 13.66 -13.34
CA SER A 584 9.91 13.51 -12.02
C SER A 584 10.79 14.15 -10.96
N PHE A 585 10.24 15.12 -10.24
CA PHE A 585 10.87 15.70 -9.07
C PHE A 585 10.24 15.16 -7.80
N THR A 586 11.05 14.72 -6.87
CA THR A 586 10.59 14.45 -5.50
C THR A 586 11.24 15.42 -4.54
N ALA A 587 10.40 16.23 -3.88
CA ALA A 587 10.85 17.21 -2.89
C ALA A 587 10.46 16.70 -1.49
N TYR A 588 11.46 16.35 -0.69
CA TYR A 588 11.30 15.84 0.68
C TYR A 588 11.22 16.99 1.66
N SER A 589 10.24 16.96 2.56
CA SER A 589 10.02 18.01 3.54
C SER A 589 11.05 17.97 4.68
N VAL A 590 11.30 19.14 5.29
CA VAL A 590 12.05 19.20 6.55
C VAL A 590 11.26 18.54 7.68
N ASP A 591 11.96 17.96 8.65
CA ASP A 591 11.35 17.38 9.85
C ASP A 591 10.38 18.35 10.54
N ASN A 592 9.18 17.86 10.91
CA ASN A 592 8.12 18.63 11.54
C ASN A 592 7.68 19.88 10.74
N CYS A 593 7.60 19.77 9.41
CA CYS A 593 7.08 20.83 8.55
C CYS A 593 5.66 21.23 8.97
N ASP A 594 5.42 22.56 9.12
CA ASP A 594 4.08 23.07 9.44
C ASP A 594 3.14 23.08 8.21
N ARG A 595 3.69 22.96 6.99
CA ARG A 595 2.94 22.93 5.73
C ARG A 595 2.58 21.50 5.39
N SER A 596 1.28 21.22 5.19
CA SER A 596 0.85 19.90 4.70
C SER A 596 1.19 19.71 3.21
N SER A 597 1.36 18.46 2.77
CA SER A 597 1.58 18.13 1.36
C SER A 597 0.47 18.65 0.46
N GLU A 598 -0.80 18.61 0.92
CA GLU A 598 -1.93 19.14 0.14
C GLU A 598 -1.81 20.65 -0.10
N ALA A 599 -1.34 21.40 0.90
CA ALA A 599 -1.11 22.85 0.76
C ALA A 599 0.06 23.13 -0.21
N ALA A 600 1.11 22.32 -0.19
CA ALA A 600 2.19 22.40 -1.15
C ALA A 600 1.72 22.05 -2.57
N VAL A 601 0.93 20.98 -2.74
CA VAL A 601 0.32 20.58 -4.01
C VAL A 601 -0.54 21.71 -4.60
N GLU A 602 -1.41 22.34 -3.79
CA GLU A 602 -2.24 23.46 -4.24
C GLU A 602 -1.38 24.64 -4.70
N GLU A 603 -0.33 24.96 -3.96
CA GLU A 603 0.59 26.06 -4.29
C GLU A 603 1.34 25.82 -5.61
N TYR A 604 1.97 24.64 -5.74
CA TYR A 604 2.76 24.30 -6.93
C TYR A 604 1.89 24.02 -8.16
N THR A 605 0.72 23.42 -8.01
CA THR A 605 -0.28 23.28 -9.11
C THR A 605 -0.76 24.66 -9.60
N ALA A 606 -1.05 25.60 -8.69
CA ALA A 606 -1.45 26.93 -9.07
C ALA A 606 -0.33 27.70 -9.80
N ARG A 607 0.92 27.44 -9.47
CA ARG A 607 2.10 28.13 -10.04
C ARG A 607 2.53 27.54 -11.39
N PHE A 608 2.52 26.22 -11.53
CA PHE A 608 3.12 25.50 -12.66
C PHE A 608 2.14 24.67 -13.49
N GLY A 609 0.93 24.39 -13.02
CA GLY A 609 -0.05 23.53 -13.70
C GLY A 609 -0.62 24.08 -15.03
N SER A 610 -0.22 25.29 -15.45
CA SER A 610 -0.68 25.90 -16.72
C SER A 610 0.48 26.46 -17.58
N VAL A 611 1.67 25.84 -17.50
CA VAL A 611 2.81 26.24 -18.33
C VAL A 611 2.64 25.68 -19.76
N PRO A 612 2.77 26.50 -20.83
CA PRO A 612 2.63 26.01 -22.20
C PRO A 612 3.70 24.96 -22.54
N ASP A 613 3.31 23.95 -23.32
CA ASP A 613 4.16 22.85 -23.80
C ASP A 613 4.74 21.89 -22.73
N MET A 614 4.31 22.02 -21.48
CA MET A 614 4.60 21.07 -20.39
C MET A 614 3.31 20.69 -19.70
N ASP A 615 3.14 19.43 -19.41
CA ASP A 615 2.02 18.93 -18.64
C ASP A 615 2.54 18.62 -17.23
N VAL A 616 2.24 19.50 -16.27
CA VAL A 616 2.76 19.42 -14.90
C VAL A 616 1.69 18.84 -13.98
N SER A 617 1.95 17.70 -13.40
CA SER A 617 1.13 17.07 -12.37
C SER A 617 1.87 17.17 -11.03
N VAL A 618 1.17 17.62 -10.00
CA VAL A 618 1.73 17.71 -8.64
C VAL A 618 0.90 16.80 -7.73
N SER A 619 1.57 15.89 -7.07
CA SER A 619 0.96 14.94 -6.13
C SER A 619 1.67 14.99 -4.78
N PRO A 620 0.98 14.65 -3.68
CA PRO A 620 1.66 14.44 -2.42
C PRO A 620 2.63 13.26 -2.56
N SER A 621 3.82 13.38 -1.99
CA SER A 621 4.79 12.31 -1.90
C SER A 621 5.08 11.99 -0.45
N GLY A 622 5.24 10.70 -0.16
CA GLY A 622 6.03 10.21 0.93
C GLY A 622 6.92 9.15 0.29
N ALA A 623 8.16 9.08 0.67
CA ALA A 623 9.07 8.06 0.14
C ALA A 623 8.41 6.68 0.30
N MET A 624 8.03 6.05 -0.80
CA MET A 624 7.34 4.75 -0.84
C MET A 624 6.05 4.66 -0.01
N ASP A 625 5.28 5.74 0.09
CA ASP A 625 4.01 5.71 0.81
C ASP A 625 2.94 5.04 -0.07
N MET A 626 2.68 3.77 0.18
CA MET A 626 1.55 3.03 -0.40
C MET A 626 0.23 3.78 -0.23
N SER A 627 0.12 4.66 0.78
CA SER A 627 -1.06 5.51 0.97
C SER A 627 -1.16 6.61 -0.07
N ALA A 628 -0.04 7.09 -0.63
CA ALA A 628 -0.03 8.06 -1.72
C ALA A 628 -0.54 7.44 -3.02
N LEU A 629 -0.14 6.20 -3.31
CA LEU A 629 -0.68 5.41 -4.42
C LEU A 629 -2.19 5.13 -4.25
N MET A 630 -2.65 4.96 -3.01
CA MET A 630 -4.03 4.57 -2.68
C MET A 630 -4.96 5.74 -2.32
N SER A 631 -4.51 6.99 -2.30
CA SER A 631 -5.35 8.15 -1.95
C SER A 631 -4.98 9.39 -2.76
N SER A 632 -5.14 9.34 -4.07
CA SER A 632 -4.96 10.51 -4.92
C SER A 632 -6.14 11.51 -4.77
N ASN A 633 -5.87 12.81 -4.95
CA ASN A 633 -6.92 13.83 -5.13
C ASN A 633 -7.57 13.72 -6.52
N SER A 634 -7.57 12.53 -7.10
CA SER A 634 -8.07 12.23 -8.42
C SER A 634 -9.29 11.30 -8.35
N LYS A 635 -10.11 11.38 -9.37
CA LYS A 635 -11.22 10.47 -9.63
C LYS A 635 -11.11 9.95 -11.05
N ASP A 636 -11.00 8.66 -11.18
CA ASP A 636 -10.96 7.96 -12.44
C ASP A 636 -12.36 7.61 -12.92
N VAL A 637 -12.61 7.80 -14.20
CA VAL A 637 -13.79 7.32 -14.91
C VAL A 637 -13.32 6.46 -16.07
N VAL A 638 -13.54 5.17 -15.96
CA VAL A 638 -13.14 4.18 -16.97
C VAL A 638 -14.26 3.98 -17.97
N LEU A 639 -13.93 4.03 -19.24
CA LEU A 639 -14.81 3.70 -20.37
C LEU A 639 -14.30 2.45 -21.07
N LEU A 640 -15.17 1.48 -21.28
CA LEU A 640 -14.89 0.23 -22.01
C LEU A 640 -15.64 0.19 -23.33
N GLY A 641 -15.00 -0.29 -24.39
CA GLY A 641 -15.63 -0.41 -25.70
C GLY A 641 -14.85 -1.30 -26.67
N SER A 642 -15.47 -1.66 -27.75
CA SER A 642 -14.83 -2.50 -28.79
C SER A 642 -14.14 -1.69 -29.89
N ASP A 643 -14.27 -0.35 -29.89
CA ASP A 643 -13.78 0.53 -30.95
C ASP A 643 -13.30 1.86 -30.36
N LEU A 644 -12.08 2.28 -30.69
CA LEU A 644 -11.46 3.50 -30.20
C LEU A 644 -12.15 4.78 -30.63
N ASP A 645 -12.73 4.82 -31.86
CA ASP A 645 -13.42 6.02 -32.38
C ASP A 645 -14.72 6.31 -31.58
N THR A 646 -15.45 5.24 -31.21
CA THR A 646 -16.64 5.37 -30.36
C THR A 646 -16.29 5.73 -28.93
N LEU A 647 -15.17 5.20 -28.41
CA LEU A 647 -14.62 5.56 -27.10
C LEU A 647 -14.19 7.03 -27.05
N GLN A 648 -13.56 7.56 -28.11
CA GLN A 648 -13.17 8.96 -28.16
C GLN A 648 -14.41 9.89 -28.06
N THR A 649 -15.50 9.55 -28.79
CA THR A 649 -16.74 10.32 -28.72
C THR A 649 -17.37 10.28 -27.32
N ALA A 650 -17.30 9.13 -26.65
CA ALA A 650 -17.78 8.97 -25.28
C ALA A 650 -16.91 9.72 -24.28
N ALA A 651 -15.57 9.66 -24.44
CA ALA A 651 -14.62 10.36 -23.60
C ALA A 651 -14.83 11.89 -23.64
N GLU A 652 -15.09 12.48 -24.83
CA GLU A 652 -15.40 13.89 -24.94
C GLU A 652 -16.69 14.29 -24.20
N GLN A 653 -17.72 13.43 -24.20
CA GLN A 653 -18.97 13.68 -23.47
C GLN A 653 -18.75 13.60 -21.94
N VAL A 654 -17.97 12.62 -21.49
CA VAL A 654 -17.64 12.45 -20.07
C VAL A 654 -16.79 13.62 -19.59
N GLU A 655 -15.77 14.02 -20.35
CA GLU A 655 -14.90 15.15 -20.04
C GLU A 655 -15.70 16.46 -19.90
N GLU A 656 -16.67 16.71 -20.80
CA GLU A 656 -17.56 17.88 -20.71
C GLU A 656 -18.39 17.85 -19.41
N ALA A 657 -18.88 16.67 -19.02
CA ALA A 657 -19.66 16.51 -17.80
C ALA A 657 -18.80 16.70 -16.54
N MET A 658 -17.56 16.19 -16.53
CA MET A 658 -16.61 16.33 -15.43
C MET A 658 -16.14 17.78 -15.26
N THR A 659 -15.90 18.52 -16.36
CA THR A 659 -15.49 19.94 -16.34
C THR A 659 -16.52 20.83 -15.65
N GLN A 660 -17.79 20.46 -15.67
CA GLN A 660 -18.86 21.24 -15.02
C GLN A 660 -18.98 21.00 -13.50
N VAL A 661 -18.16 20.09 -12.93
CA VAL A 661 -18.19 19.79 -11.50
C VAL A 661 -17.35 20.82 -10.74
N PRO A 662 -17.91 21.50 -9.73
CA PRO A 662 -17.18 22.48 -8.93
C PRO A 662 -16.03 21.78 -8.16
N GLY A 663 -14.83 22.34 -8.29
CA GLY A 663 -13.65 21.81 -7.60
C GLY A 663 -12.80 20.86 -8.44
N VAL A 664 -13.20 20.52 -9.65
CA VAL A 664 -12.32 19.88 -10.64
C VAL A 664 -11.36 20.93 -11.18
N ILE A 665 -10.06 20.68 -11.08
CA ILE A 665 -8.98 21.58 -11.53
C ILE A 665 -8.57 21.21 -12.95
N ARG A 666 -8.42 19.90 -13.20
CA ARG A 666 -7.87 19.35 -14.44
C ARG A 666 -8.55 18.02 -14.76
N ILE A 667 -8.63 17.71 -16.04
CA ILE A 667 -9.07 16.42 -16.53
C ILE A 667 -8.03 15.94 -17.54
N GLU A 668 -7.48 14.77 -17.27
CA GLU A 668 -6.61 14.06 -18.19
C GLU A 668 -7.46 13.18 -19.09
N ASN A 669 -7.31 13.38 -20.39
CA ASN A 669 -7.97 12.61 -21.41
C ASN A 669 -6.90 12.08 -22.38
N PRO A 670 -6.67 10.77 -22.45
CA PRO A 670 -5.63 10.17 -23.30
C PRO A 670 -5.75 10.57 -24.78
N PHE A 671 -6.94 10.80 -25.29
CA PHE A 671 -7.13 11.23 -26.68
C PHE A 671 -6.60 12.65 -26.96
N ARG A 672 -6.46 13.50 -25.95
CA ARG A 672 -5.83 14.83 -26.09
C ARG A 672 -4.32 14.79 -26.14
N SER A 673 -3.73 13.74 -25.58
CA SER A 673 -2.29 13.47 -25.63
C SER A 673 -1.89 12.74 -26.90
N SER A 674 -2.83 12.56 -27.83
CA SER A 674 -2.59 11.91 -29.11
C SER A 674 -1.49 12.63 -29.93
N GLN A 675 -0.64 11.84 -30.55
CA GLN A 675 0.52 12.31 -31.30
C GLN A 675 0.29 12.20 -32.80
N SER A 676 0.83 13.17 -33.54
CA SER A 676 0.91 13.06 -35.00
C SER A 676 2.15 12.28 -35.39
N LYS A 677 1.97 11.09 -35.90
CA LYS A 677 3.04 10.19 -36.34
C LYS A 677 3.13 10.14 -37.85
N GLY A 678 4.38 10.17 -38.37
CA GLY A 678 4.63 9.96 -39.79
C GLY A 678 4.77 8.44 -40.07
N ARG A 679 3.82 7.87 -40.79
CA ARG A 679 3.86 6.48 -41.22
C ARG A 679 4.42 6.36 -42.61
N ILE A 680 5.52 5.67 -42.80
CA ILE A 680 6.10 5.36 -44.10
C ILE A 680 5.43 4.11 -44.63
N VAL A 681 4.55 4.27 -45.62
CA VAL A 681 3.85 3.15 -46.26
C VAL A 681 4.63 2.71 -47.51
N ILE A 682 5.19 1.49 -47.48
CA ILE A 682 5.96 0.92 -48.59
C ILE A 682 5.00 0.27 -49.60
N ASN A 683 5.22 0.55 -50.87
CA ASN A 683 4.43 -0.08 -51.92
C ASN A 683 5.02 -1.47 -52.24
N THR A 684 4.41 -2.53 -51.73
CA THR A 684 4.79 -3.94 -51.86
C THR A 684 5.10 -4.34 -53.33
N GLN A 685 4.24 -3.93 -54.28
CA GLN A 685 4.42 -4.32 -55.67
C GLN A 685 5.65 -3.70 -56.33
N LYS A 686 5.92 -2.42 -55.98
CA LYS A 686 7.13 -1.72 -56.46
C LYS A 686 8.40 -2.30 -55.81
N ALA A 687 8.36 -2.53 -54.47
CA ALA A 687 9.48 -3.12 -53.73
C ALA A 687 9.84 -4.50 -54.30
N MET A 688 8.87 -5.39 -54.46
CA MET A 688 9.10 -6.72 -55.05
C MET A 688 9.58 -6.65 -56.51
N ALA A 689 9.07 -5.75 -57.33
CA ALA A 689 9.54 -5.58 -58.72
C ALA A 689 11.00 -5.13 -58.80
N LEU A 690 11.51 -4.47 -57.76
CA LEU A 690 12.89 -4.01 -57.64
C LEU A 690 13.80 -5.00 -56.90
N GLY A 691 13.24 -6.14 -56.48
CA GLY A 691 13.99 -7.19 -55.80
C GLY A 691 14.31 -6.88 -54.31
N THR A 692 13.39 -6.20 -53.61
CA THR A 692 13.46 -5.97 -52.17
C THR A 692 12.12 -6.31 -51.54
N SER A 693 12.07 -6.46 -50.20
CA SER A 693 10.87 -6.68 -49.42
C SER A 693 10.58 -5.48 -48.55
N GLU A 694 9.36 -5.36 -48.04
CA GLU A 694 8.97 -4.30 -47.08
C GLU A 694 9.84 -4.35 -45.82
N SER A 695 10.04 -5.53 -45.23
CA SER A 695 10.90 -5.74 -44.08
C SER A 695 12.36 -5.34 -44.33
N ALA A 696 12.93 -5.70 -45.50
CA ALA A 696 14.28 -5.29 -45.81
C ALA A 696 14.44 -3.78 -46.01
N VAL A 697 13.41 -3.08 -46.48
CA VAL A 697 13.40 -1.62 -46.54
C VAL A 697 13.27 -1.03 -45.14
N ALA A 698 12.35 -1.55 -44.32
CA ALA A 698 12.15 -1.08 -42.94
C ALA A 698 13.43 -1.22 -42.11
N MET A 699 14.11 -2.38 -42.18
CA MET A 699 15.39 -2.63 -41.52
C MET A 699 16.49 -1.65 -41.95
N GLN A 700 16.56 -1.31 -43.26
CA GLN A 700 17.55 -0.32 -43.73
C GLN A 700 17.26 1.08 -43.21
N ILE A 701 15.98 1.44 -43.04
CA ILE A 701 15.57 2.73 -42.45
C ILE A 701 15.85 2.74 -40.95
N TYR A 702 15.55 1.64 -40.25
CA TYR A 702 15.83 1.48 -38.83
C TYR A 702 17.33 1.66 -38.53
N TYR A 703 18.18 0.90 -39.22
CA TYR A 703 19.64 1.04 -39.09
C TYR A 703 20.21 2.40 -39.54
N LEU A 704 19.45 3.13 -40.35
CA LEU A 704 19.86 4.46 -40.75
C LEU A 704 19.63 5.49 -39.65
N LEU A 705 18.55 5.34 -38.87
CA LEU A 705 18.10 6.31 -37.84
C LEU A 705 18.68 5.95 -36.48
N GLU A 706 18.64 4.68 -36.08
CA GLU A 706 19.02 4.18 -34.77
C GLU A 706 20.43 3.57 -34.72
N GLY A 707 21.06 3.33 -35.92
CA GLY A 707 22.31 2.59 -35.93
C GLY A 707 22.10 1.07 -35.85
N MET A 708 23.16 0.33 -35.73
CA MET A 708 23.20 -1.13 -35.61
C MET A 708 24.22 -1.57 -34.58
N ASN A 709 23.76 -2.21 -33.50
CA ASN A 709 24.64 -2.96 -32.60
C ASN A 709 25.16 -4.18 -33.36
N ALA A 710 26.48 -4.27 -33.57
CA ALA A 710 27.11 -5.31 -34.34
C ALA A 710 27.56 -6.52 -33.48
N THR A 711 28.13 -6.24 -32.31
CA THR A 711 28.62 -7.20 -31.31
C THR A 711 29.01 -6.41 -30.05
N SER A 712 29.32 -7.11 -28.97
CA SER A 712 29.99 -6.52 -27.82
C SER A 712 31.45 -6.94 -27.79
N VAL A 713 32.35 -6.09 -27.29
CA VAL A 713 33.78 -6.39 -27.23
C VAL A 713 34.39 -6.04 -25.88
N ASP A 714 35.22 -6.88 -25.35
CA ASP A 714 35.98 -6.64 -24.13
C ASP A 714 37.08 -5.59 -24.35
N TYR A 715 37.06 -4.50 -23.62
CA TYR A 715 38.14 -3.50 -23.59
C TYR A 715 38.59 -3.27 -22.16
N GLY A 716 39.70 -3.85 -21.79
CA GLY A 716 40.21 -3.89 -20.42
C GLY A 716 39.42 -4.91 -19.58
N ASP A 717 38.71 -4.44 -18.58
CA ASP A 717 37.87 -5.25 -17.69
C ASP A 717 36.37 -5.00 -17.95
N THR A 718 36.00 -4.16 -18.93
CA THR A 718 34.63 -3.77 -19.27
C THR A 718 34.26 -4.22 -20.68
N GLU A 719 33.05 -4.71 -20.85
CA GLU A 719 32.43 -5.07 -22.12
C GLU A 719 31.72 -3.83 -22.71
N TYR A 720 32.00 -3.50 -23.97
CA TYR A 720 31.40 -2.38 -24.69
C TYR A 720 30.67 -2.86 -25.94
N ASP A 721 29.50 -2.34 -26.17
CA ASP A 721 28.77 -2.53 -27.42
C ASP A 721 29.45 -1.84 -28.60
N VAL A 722 29.49 -2.50 -29.75
CA VAL A 722 30.02 -1.94 -31.01
C VAL A 722 28.85 -1.47 -31.86
N VAL A 723 28.64 -0.16 -31.90
CA VAL A 723 27.52 0.44 -32.64
C VAL A 723 27.99 1.09 -33.93
N LEU A 724 27.36 0.68 -35.04
CA LEU A 724 27.56 1.27 -36.36
C LEU A 724 26.50 2.33 -36.61
N GLU A 725 26.91 3.52 -36.97
CA GLU A 725 26.03 4.63 -37.24
C GLU A 725 26.38 5.38 -38.54
N TYR A 726 25.43 6.15 -39.04
CA TYR A 726 25.67 7.17 -40.04
C TYR A 726 25.86 8.56 -39.37
N PRO A 727 26.50 9.53 -40.07
CA PRO A 727 26.69 10.87 -39.49
C PRO A 727 25.36 11.54 -39.09
N GLU A 728 25.30 12.05 -37.90
CA GLU A 728 24.15 12.75 -37.35
C GLU A 728 23.73 13.98 -38.20
N GLY A 729 22.47 14.38 -38.09
CA GLY A 729 21.95 15.61 -38.70
C GLY A 729 21.72 15.55 -40.22
N LYS A 730 21.95 14.43 -40.86
CA LYS A 730 21.80 14.34 -42.31
C LYS A 730 20.36 13.92 -42.72
N TYR A 731 19.73 13.11 -41.92
CA TYR A 731 18.39 12.52 -42.21
C TYR A 731 17.33 12.92 -41.19
N ASP A 732 17.57 13.99 -40.43
CA ASP A 732 16.63 14.54 -39.44
C ASP A 732 15.36 15.12 -40.07
N ASP A 733 15.38 15.40 -41.41
CA ASP A 733 14.23 15.87 -42.15
C ASP A 733 13.64 14.73 -42.99
N ILE A 734 12.31 14.56 -42.93
CA ILE A 734 11.57 13.59 -43.74
C ILE A 734 11.92 13.67 -45.23
N SER A 735 12.14 14.91 -45.76
CA SER A 735 12.50 15.06 -47.17
C SER A 735 13.87 14.43 -47.48
N ALA A 736 14.83 14.59 -46.58
CA ALA A 736 16.16 13.97 -46.70
C ALA A 736 16.09 12.44 -46.57
N LEU A 737 15.27 11.95 -45.61
CA LEU A 737 15.01 10.52 -45.45
C LEU A 737 14.37 9.91 -46.70
N LEU A 738 13.40 10.56 -47.33
CA LEU A 738 12.81 10.07 -48.58
C LEU A 738 13.78 10.04 -49.75
N ASP A 739 14.86 10.83 -49.70
CA ASP A 739 15.94 10.79 -50.72
C ASP A 739 17.00 9.71 -50.46
N TYR A 740 16.90 8.98 -49.29
CA TYR A 740 17.80 7.92 -48.95
C TYR A 740 17.77 6.77 -50.00
N PRO A 741 18.90 6.33 -50.52
CA PRO A 741 18.97 5.27 -51.51
C PRO A 741 18.92 3.89 -50.80
N ILE A 742 17.77 3.23 -50.89
CA ILE A 742 17.56 1.85 -50.49
C ILE A 742 18.37 0.92 -51.42
N THR A 743 19.14 0.04 -50.84
CA THR A 743 19.92 -0.95 -51.59
C THR A 743 19.09 -2.23 -51.72
N THR A 744 18.82 -2.64 -52.98
CA THR A 744 18.10 -3.89 -53.27
C THR A 744 19.04 -5.09 -53.21
N GLN A 745 18.52 -6.32 -53.14
CA GLN A 745 19.31 -7.56 -53.14
C GLN A 745 20.18 -7.71 -54.39
N THR A 746 19.85 -7.04 -55.52
CA THR A 746 20.63 -7.02 -56.73
C THR A 746 21.72 -5.94 -56.74
N GLY A 747 21.87 -5.16 -55.66
CA GLY A 747 22.82 -4.04 -55.54
C GLY A 747 22.39 -2.76 -56.30
N GLN A 748 21.13 -2.72 -56.80
CA GLN A 748 20.58 -1.49 -57.34
C GLN A 748 20.15 -0.55 -56.23
N GLN A 749 20.44 0.74 -56.37
CA GLN A 749 19.99 1.77 -55.46
C GLN A 749 18.70 2.44 -55.97
N VAL A 750 17.71 2.58 -55.10
CA VAL A 750 16.40 3.20 -55.40
C VAL A 750 16.06 4.19 -54.28
N ALA A 751 15.67 5.41 -54.60
CA ALA A 751 15.29 6.37 -53.60
C ALA A 751 14.01 5.89 -52.84
N LEU A 752 13.99 6.04 -51.52
CA LEU A 752 12.83 5.64 -50.68
C LEU A 752 11.53 6.20 -51.19
N ARG A 753 11.52 7.47 -51.64
CA ARG A 753 10.35 8.12 -52.24
C ARG A 753 9.72 7.42 -53.46
N ASP A 754 10.51 6.64 -54.19
CA ASP A 754 10.02 5.92 -55.38
C ASP A 754 9.19 4.70 -55.04
N ILE A 755 9.37 4.18 -53.83
CA ILE A 755 8.76 2.93 -53.30
C ILE A 755 7.86 3.16 -52.08
N SER A 756 7.81 4.36 -51.52
CA SER A 756 7.02 4.66 -50.33
C SER A 756 6.20 5.94 -50.44
N THR A 757 5.25 6.11 -49.55
CA THR A 757 4.51 7.35 -49.30
C THR A 757 4.48 7.58 -47.79
N VAL A 758 4.51 8.85 -47.36
CA VAL A 758 4.36 9.23 -45.96
C VAL A 758 2.93 9.63 -45.68
N GLU A 759 2.31 9.00 -44.73
CA GLU A 759 0.97 9.35 -44.22
C GLU A 759 1.13 9.87 -42.77
N TYR A 760 0.43 10.95 -42.43
CA TYR A 760 0.39 11.43 -41.04
C TYR A 760 -0.86 10.89 -40.37
N ILE A 761 -0.67 10.09 -39.35
CA ILE A 761 -1.76 9.52 -38.55
C ILE A 761 -1.70 10.08 -37.14
N THR A 762 -2.85 10.15 -36.49
CA THR A 762 -2.92 10.49 -35.07
C THR A 762 -3.13 9.19 -34.30
N THR A 763 -2.22 8.88 -33.38
CA THR A 763 -2.29 7.65 -32.56
C THR A 763 -2.26 8.00 -31.08
N LEU A 764 -2.85 7.13 -30.26
CA LEU A 764 -2.65 7.18 -28.82
C LEU A 764 -1.21 6.74 -28.50
N PRO A 765 -0.55 7.37 -27.53
CA PRO A 765 0.79 6.95 -27.10
C PRO A 765 0.77 5.54 -26.48
N THR A 766 -0.32 5.21 -25.78
CA THR A 766 -0.56 3.90 -25.18
C THR A 766 -2.01 3.51 -25.41
N ILE A 767 -2.24 2.29 -25.84
CA ILE A 767 -3.57 1.66 -25.96
C ILE A 767 -3.72 0.75 -24.76
N THR A 768 -4.77 0.99 -23.97
CA THR A 768 -5.09 0.17 -22.79
C THR A 768 -6.27 -0.73 -23.08
N ARG A 769 -6.26 -1.94 -22.54
CA ARG A 769 -7.36 -2.90 -22.63
C ARG A 769 -7.61 -3.50 -21.24
N GLN A 770 -8.87 -3.79 -20.95
CA GLN A 770 -9.31 -4.46 -19.75
C GLN A 770 -10.28 -5.57 -20.17
N GLU A 771 -10.02 -6.80 -19.73
CA GLU A 771 -10.84 -7.97 -20.05
C GLU A 771 -11.11 -8.09 -21.58
N GLY A 772 -10.06 -7.93 -22.39
CA GLY A 772 -10.16 -8.04 -23.86
C GLY A 772 -10.88 -6.89 -24.55
N GLN A 773 -11.33 -5.83 -23.86
CA GLN A 773 -11.96 -4.64 -24.42
C GLN A 773 -11.02 -3.43 -24.33
N TYR A 774 -11.10 -2.52 -25.30
CA TYR A 774 -10.40 -1.26 -25.19
C TYR A 774 -10.91 -0.47 -23.99
N SER A 775 -10.00 0.07 -23.23
CA SER A 775 -10.24 0.83 -22.01
C SER A 775 -9.66 2.25 -22.15
N VAL A 776 -10.40 3.24 -21.72
CA VAL A 776 -9.93 4.64 -21.64
C VAL A 776 -10.29 5.20 -20.28
N THR A 777 -9.29 5.63 -19.55
CA THR A 777 -9.45 6.23 -18.22
C THR A 777 -9.33 7.74 -18.32
N LEU A 778 -10.38 8.45 -17.88
CA LEU A 778 -10.35 9.89 -17.70
C LEU A 778 -10.13 10.18 -16.22
N THR A 779 -9.06 10.89 -15.90
CA THR A 779 -8.69 11.22 -14.53
C THR A 779 -8.98 12.68 -14.23
N ALA A 780 -9.90 12.96 -13.28
CA ALA A 780 -10.16 14.30 -12.79
C ALA A 780 -9.39 14.61 -11.53
N THR A 781 -8.52 15.61 -11.57
CA THR A 781 -7.85 16.14 -10.37
C THR A 781 -8.74 17.17 -9.70
N THR A 782 -8.91 17.08 -8.37
CA THR A 782 -9.81 17.93 -7.59
C THR A 782 -9.06 18.81 -6.60
N THR A 783 -9.67 19.95 -6.22
CA THR A 783 -9.15 20.75 -5.12
C THR A 783 -9.31 20.01 -3.80
N ASP A 784 -8.44 20.28 -2.82
CA ASP A 784 -8.52 19.66 -1.48
C ASP A 784 -9.88 19.89 -0.80
N SER A 785 -10.46 21.09 -0.96
CA SER A 785 -11.80 21.40 -0.43
C SER A 785 -12.94 20.61 -1.10
N ALA A 786 -12.76 20.11 -2.31
CA ALA A 786 -13.73 19.33 -3.07
C ALA A 786 -13.38 17.83 -3.17
N LYS A 787 -12.24 17.42 -2.65
CA LYS A 787 -11.70 16.05 -2.65
C LYS A 787 -12.75 14.98 -2.38
N TYR A 788 -13.68 15.24 -1.45
CA TYR A 788 -14.73 14.29 -1.05
C TYR A 788 -16.10 14.57 -1.65
N SER A 789 -16.33 15.72 -2.28
CA SER A 789 -17.63 16.08 -2.88
C SER A 789 -17.65 15.94 -4.39
N ALA A 790 -16.53 16.24 -5.04
CA ALA A 790 -16.43 16.18 -6.50
C ALA A 790 -16.55 14.75 -7.06
N PRO A 791 -15.93 13.70 -6.48
CA PRO A 791 -16.11 12.33 -6.96
C PRO A 791 -17.57 11.90 -7.03
N LYS A 792 -18.34 12.16 -5.97
CA LYS A 792 -19.78 11.83 -5.94
C LYS A 792 -20.61 12.59 -6.99
N GLU A 793 -20.24 13.86 -7.25
CA GLU A 793 -20.91 14.65 -8.26
C GLU A 793 -20.51 14.22 -9.67
N ILE A 794 -19.25 13.79 -9.87
CA ILE A 794 -18.78 13.17 -11.12
C ILE A 794 -19.59 11.91 -11.38
N ASP A 795 -19.64 10.95 -10.43
CA ASP A 795 -20.40 9.70 -10.56
C ASP A 795 -21.89 9.97 -10.85
N ALA A 796 -22.49 10.94 -10.16
CA ALA A 796 -23.90 11.27 -10.36
C ALA A 796 -24.19 11.90 -11.73
N ARG A 797 -23.25 12.65 -12.32
CA ARG A 797 -23.38 13.26 -13.63
C ARG A 797 -23.07 12.29 -14.76
N THR A 798 -22.00 11.52 -14.61
CA THR A 798 -21.61 10.50 -15.60
C THR A 798 -22.65 9.40 -15.73
N ALA A 799 -23.26 8.96 -14.62
CA ALA A 799 -24.37 8.00 -14.64
C ALA A 799 -25.63 8.47 -15.38
N GLN A 800 -25.77 9.78 -15.68
CA GLN A 800 -26.90 10.36 -16.43
C GLN A 800 -26.61 10.53 -17.93
N LEU A 801 -25.37 10.26 -18.36
CA LEU A 801 -24.98 10.36 -19.76
C LEU A 801 -25.55 9.20 -20.58
N ASP A 802 -26.02 9.50 -21.78
CA ASP A 802 -26.42 8.48 -22.76
C ASP A 802 -25.24 8.19 -23.69
N LEU A 803 -24.46 7.16 -23.29
CA LEU A 803 -23.25 6.79 -24.02
C LEU A 803 -23.54 6.20 -25.38
N PRO A 804 -22.62 6.32 -26.35
CA PRO A 804 -22.74 5.67 -27.65
C PRO A 804 -22.91 4.15 -27.51
N GLN A 805 -23.60 3.53 -28.49
CA GLN A 805 -23.82 2.10 -28.50
C GLN A 805 -22.49 1.34 -28.55
N GLY A 806 -22.31 0.37 -27.64
CA GLY A 806 -21.09 -0.42 -27.52
C GLY A 806 -20.05 0.14 -26.53
N VAL A 807 -20.35 1.27 -25.87
CA VAL A 807 -19.53 1.81 -24.79
C VAL A 807 -20.24 1.62 -23.45
N SER A 808 -19.53 1.20 -22.45
CA SER A 808 -19.98 1.07 -21.05
C SER A 808 -18.98 1.69 -20.09
N PHE A 809 -19.46 2.01 -18.88
CA PHE A 809 -18.54 2.37 -17.80
C PHE A 809 -17.87 1.11 -17.26
N GLY A 810 -16.56 1.17 -17.12
CA GLY A 810 -15.77 0.20 -16.39
C GLY A 810 -15.61 0.59 -14.92
N VAL A 811 -14.94 -0.24 -14.16
CA VAL A 811 -14.55 0.05 -12.77
C VAL A 811 -13.05 0.32 -12.75
N GLY A 812 -12.65 1.43 -12.13
CA GLY A 812 -11.23 1.71 -11.92
C GLY A 812 -10.66 0.76 -10.85
N MET A 813 -9.42 0.38 -10.99
CA MET A 813 -8.73 -0.56 -10.06
C MET A 813 -8.87 -0.13 -8.58
N MET A 814 -8.74 1.18 -8.30
CA MET A 814 -8.89 1.71 -6.95
C MET A 814 -10.31 1.63 -6.40
N ASP A 815 -11.30 1.90 -7.25
CA ASP A 815 -12.71 1.80 -6.86
C ASP A 815 -13.08 0.32 -6.60
N GLU A 816 -12.54 -0.61 -7.40
CA GLU A 816 -12.73 -2.05 -7.25
C GLU A 816 -12.10 -2.55 -5.94
N SER A 817 -10.82 -2.26 -5.69
CA SER A 817 -10.14 -2.63 -4.45
C SER A 817 -10.82 -2.05 -3.20
N THR A 818 -11.32 -0.81 -3.30
CA THR A 818 -12.07 -0.18 -2.21
C THR A 818 -13.43 -0.87 -1.99
N ALA A 819 -14.13 -1.26 -3.06
CA ALA A 819 -15.40 -1.97 -2.97
C ALA A 819 -15.22 -3.37 -2.38
N GLU A 820 -14.22 -4.11 -2.81
CA GLU A 820 -13.86 -5.43 -2.26
C GLU A 820 -13.48 -5.33 -0.77
N GLY A 821 -12.66 -4.33 -0.43
CA GLY A 821 -12.28 -4.05 0.96
C GLY A 821 -13.48 -3.76 1.85
N LEU A 822 -14.44 -2.96 1.36
CA LEU A 822 -15.69 -2.68 2.08
C LEU A 822 -16.57 -3.94 2.24
N GLU A 823 -16.68 -4.79 1.22
CA GLU A 823 -17.44 -6.04 1.27
C GLU A 823 -16.81 -7.02 2.27
N SER A 824 -15.49 -7.19 2.21
CA SER A 824 -14.72 -8.02 3.14
C SER A 824 -14.89 -7.54 4.59
N MET A 825 -14.77 -6.23 4.84
CA MET A 825 -15.00 -5.66 6.17
C MET A 825 -16.44 -5.77 6.62
N ALA A 826 -17.43 -5.59 5.75
CA ALA A 826 -18.84 -5.75 6.09
C ALA A 826 -19.15 -7.19 6.48
N THR A 827 -18.61 -8.18 5.78
CA THR A 827 -18.75 -9.60 6.11
C THR A 827 -18.06 -9.95 7.43
N ALA A 828 -16.84 -9.43 7.67
CA ALA A 828 -16.13 -9.63 8.93
C ALA A 828 -16.88 -9.01 10.12
N ILE A 829 -17.43 -7.79 9.98
CA ILE A 829 -18.25 -7.13 10.99
C ILE A 829 -19.53 -7.94 11.27
N ALA A 830 -20.23 -8.41 10.24
CA ALA A 830 -21.45 -9.20 10.39
C ALA A 830 -21.16 -10.55 11.08
N ALA A 831 -20.11 -11.25 10.68
CA ALA A 831 -19.65 -12.49 11.30
C ALA A 831 -19.22 -12.26 12.76
N GLY A 832 -18.45 -11.18 13.04
CA GLY A 832 -18.04 -10.82 14.40
C GLY A 832 -19.24 -10.56 15.31
N ILE A 833 -20.22 -9.77 14.85
CA ILE A 833 -21.47 -9.52 15.60
C ILE A 833 -22.23 -10.82 15.86
N PHE A 834 -22.31 -11.70 14.89
CA PHE A 834 -22.97 -13.01 15.02
C PHE A 834 -22.25 -13.90 16.05
N LEU A 835 -20.93 -13.97 16.00
CA LEU A 835 -20.14 -14.76 16.94
C LEU A 835 -20.24 -14.24 18.37
N VAL A 836 -20.22 -12.90 18.55
CA VAL A 836 -20.47 -12.26 19.86
C VAL A 836 -21.85 -12.63 20.37
N PHE A 837 -22.88 -12.61 19.51
CA PHE A 837 -24.23 -13.04 19.89
C PHE A 837 -24.24 -14.50 20.37
N LEU A 838 -23.54 -15.38 19.68
CA LEU A 838 -23.47 -16.81 20.03
C LEU A 838 -22.79 -17.03 21.40
N VAL A 839 -21.65 -16.39 21.63
CA VAL A 839 -20.93 -16.45 22.92
C VAL A 839 -21.82 -15.91 24.06
N MET A 840 -22.46 -14.77 23.83
CA MET A 840 -23.37 -14.17 24.80
C MET A 840 -24.62 -15.03 25.07
N ALA A 841 -25.16 -15.72 24.04
CA ALA A 841 -26.30 -16.60 24.18
C ALA A 841 -25.96 -17.81 25.05
N ILE A 842 -24.75 -18.36 24.89
CA ILE A 842 -24.23 -19.45 25.72
C ILE A 842 -24.02 -18.96 27.17
N GLN A 843 -23.41 -17.77 27.34
CA GLN A 843 -23.09 -17.23 28.67
C GLN A 843 -24.32 -16.92 29.50
N PHE A 844 -25.35 -16.27 28.93
CA PHE A 844 -26.55 -15.87 29.64
C PHE A 844 -27.67 -16.91 29.63
N ASP A 845 -27.50 -18.01 28.91
CA ASP A 845 -28.57 -19.03 28.68
C ASP A 845 -29.90 -18.38 28.26
N SER A 846 -29.82 -17.24 27.55
CA SER A 846 -30.97 -16.43 27.18
C SER A 846 -30.71 -15.55 25.95
N PRO A 847 -31.27 -15.86 24.80
CA PRO A 847 -31.10 -15.01 23.59
C PRO A 847 -31.61 -13.58 23.78
N ARG A 848 -32.59 -13.38 24.66
CA ARG A 848 -33.16 -12.05 24.94
C ARG A 848 -32.18 -11.13 25.69
N LEU A 849 -31.42 -11.71 26.64
CA LEU A 849 -30.40 -10.96 27.37
C LEU A 849 -29.21 -10.66 26.46
N SER A 850 -28.85 -11.60 25.59
CA SER A 850 -27.77 -11.38 24.60
C SER A 850 -28.10 -10.24 23.64
N ILE A 851 -29.28 -10.22 23.04
CA ILE A 851 -29.74 -9.12 22.17
C ILE A 851 -29.72 -7.79 22.93
N MET A 852 -30.09 -7.79 24.20
CA MET A 852 -30.09 -6.57 25.02
C MET A 852 -28.67 -6.01 25.21
N VAL A 853 -27.69 -6.86 25.51
CA VAL A 853 -26.30 -6.44 25.68
C VAL A 853 -25.71 -5.98 24.33
N MET A 854 -26.07 -6.62 23.23
CA MET A 854 -25.65 -6.20 21.89
C MET A 854 -26.15 -4.81 21.48
N MET A 855 -27.17 -4.27 22.15
CA MET A 855 -27.58 -2.88 21.92
C MET A 855 -26.49 -1.84 22.27
N CYS A 856 -25.39 -2.25 22.91
CA CYS A 856 -24.22 -1.40 23.09
C CYS A 856 -23.51 -1.09 21.74
N ILE A 857 -23.60 -1.99 20.75
CA ILE A 857 -22.99 -1.84 19.44
C ILE A 857 -23.56 -0.63 18.66
N PRO A 858 -24.87 -0.52 18.43
CA PRO A 858 -25.45 0.68 17.81
C PRO A 858 -25.16 1.97 18.57
N LEU A 859 -25.03 1.90 19.90
CA LEU A 859 -24.71 3.06 20.71
C LEU A 859 -23.26 3.52 20.53
N SER A 860 -22.33 2.59 20.32
CA SER A 860 -20.93 2.93 20.06
C SER A 860 -20.78 3.59 18.69
N LEU A 861 -21.50 3.14 17.66
CA LEU A 861 -21.47 3.70 16.31
C LEU A 861 -21.83 5.20 16.29
N ILE A 862 -22.74 5.64 17.16
CA ILE A 862 -23.10 7.08 17.29
C ILE A 862 -21.86 7.93 17.59
N GLY A 863 -21.03 7.47 18.50
CA GLY A 863 -19.83 8.23 18.90
C GLY A 863 -18.69 8.12 17.92
N SER A 864 -18.49 6.95 17.34
CA SER A 864 -17.46 6.71 16.32
C SER A 864 -17.68 7.63 15.13
N ILE A 865 -18.83 7.55 14.48
CA ILE A 865 -19.19 8.41 13.34
C ILE A 865 -19.16 9.90 13.75
N GLY A 866 -19.71 10.22 14.94
CA GLY A 866 -19.75 11.60 15.41
C GLY A 866 -18.37 12.23 15.57
N LEU A 867 -17.37 11.50 16.10
CA LEU A 867 -16.03 12.04 16.31
C LEU A 867 -15.26 12.15 15.01
N VAL A 868 -15.34 11.15 14.11
CA VAL A 868 -14.70 11.18 12.79
C VAL A 868 -15.26 12.33 11.96
N PHE A 869 -16.60 12.49 11.91
CA PHE A 869 -17.25 13.58 11.18
C PHE A 869 -16.89 14.97 11.75
N LEU A 870 -16.81 15.13 13.07
CA LEU A 870 -16.44 16.40 13.70
C LEU A 870 -15.00 16.83 13.38
N ASN A 871 -14.11 15.88 13.09
CA ASN A 871 -12.74 16.16 12.68
C ASN A 871 -12.60 16.28 11.15
N GLY A 872 -13.69 16.17 10.38
CA GLY A 872 -13.67 16.32 8.92
C GLY A 872 -12.93 15.20 8.19
N ARG A 873 -12.73 14.03 8.83
CA ARG A 873 -12.00 12.90 8.24
C ARG A 873 -12.95 11.97 7.49
N PRO A 874 -12.49 11.29 6.41
CA PRO A 874 -13.25 10.23 5.75
C PRO A 874 -13.37 8.99 6.64
N MET A 875 -14.20 8.04 6.27
CA MET A 875 -14.25 6.73 6.89
C MET A 875 -13.32 5.79 6.10
N SER A 876 -12.18 5.47 6.66
CA SER A 876 -11.23 4.53 6.05
C SER A 876 -11.54 3.08 6.44
N ILE A 877 -11.00 2.11 5.68
CA ILE A 877 -11.04 0.68 6.03
C ILE A 877 -10.41 0.47 7.41
N VAL A 878 -9.30 1.15 7.70
CA VAL A 878 -8.65 1.16 9.02
C VAL A 878 -9.59 1.68 10.11
N GLY A 879 -10.42 2.69 9.82
CA GLY A 879 -11.48 3.15 10.72
C GLY A 879 -12.56 2.08 10.97
N LEU A 880 -12.95 1.32 9.95
CA LEU A 880 -13.90 0.20 10.09
C LEU A 880 -13.31 -0.94 10.93
N MET A 881 -12.00 -1.21 10.82
CA MET A 881 -11.30 -2.13 11.74
C MET A 881 -11.46 -1.69 13.18
N GLY A 882 -11.26 -0.39 13.46
CA GLY A 882 -11.50 0.21 14.78
C GLY A 882 -12.94 0.01 15.27
N PHE A 883 -13.93 0.09 14.38
CA PHE A 883 -15.33 -0.20 14.72
C PHE A 883 -15.54 -1.67 15.08
N LEU A 884 -14.98 -2.61 14.33
CA LEU A 884 -15.05 -4.03 14.62
C LEU A 884 -14.43 -4.36 16.00
N MET A 885 -13.27 -3.78 16.31
CA MET A 885 -12.63 -3.90 17.62
C MET A 885 -13.53 -3.35 18.74
N LEU A 886 -14.17 -2.23 18.49
CA LEU A 886 -15.07 -1.59 19.43
C LEU A 886 -16.30 -2.45 19.74
N VAL A 887 -16.79 -3.29 18.81
CA VAL A 887 -17.88 -4.25 19.04
C VAL A 887 -17.55 -5.15 20.24
N GLY A 888 -16.34 -5.70 20.30
CA GLY A 888 -15.88 -6.55 21.40
C GLY A 888 -15.80 -5.81 22.74
N ILE A 889 -15.25 -4.59 22.74
CA ILE A 889 -15.01 -3.80 23.96
C ILE A 889 -16.32 -3.20 24.50
N ALA A 890 -17.18 -2.65 23.64
CA ALA A 890 -18.41 -2.00 24.04
C ALA A 890 -19.40 -2.98 24.72
N VAL A 891 -19.46 -4.22 24.23
CA VAL A 891 -20.32 -5.28 24.75
C VAL A 891 -19.92 -5.65 26.20
N ASN A 892 -18.61 -5.62 26.52
CA ASN A 892 -18.08 -5.96 27.83
C ASN A 892 -18.68 -5.09 28.95
N ASN A 893 -18.85 -3.78 28.71
CA ASN A 893 -19.51 -2.87 29.66
C ASN A 893 -20.98 -3.25 29.93
N GLY A 894 -21.68 -3.72 28.89
CA GLY A 894 -23.05 -4.23 28.98
C GLY A 894 -23.16 -5.52 29.80
N ILE A 895 -22.19 -6.43 29.63
CA ILE A 895 -22.13 -7.71 30.38
C ILE A 895 -22.07 -7.44 31.87
N TYR A 896 -21.13 -6.59 32.32
CA TYR A 896 -20.99 -6.28 33.75
C TYR A 896 -22.22 -5.67 34.37
N LEU A 897 -22.94 -4.81 33.66
CA LEU A 897 -24.16 -4.18 34.14
C LEU A 897 -25.33 -5.19 34.28
N VAL A 898 -25.51 -6.05 33.26
CA VAL A 898 -26.57 -7.04 33.20
C VAL A 898 -26.33 -8.15 34.23
N ASP A 899 -25.11 -8.65 34.35
CA ASP A 899 -24.75 -9.68 35.32
C ASP A 899 -24.91 -9.15 36.74
N GLY A 900 -24.42 -7.95 37.06
CA GLY A 900 -24.64 -7.30 38.35
C GLY A 900 -26.13 -7.09 38.69
N THR A 901 -26.96 -6.74 37.69
CA THR A 901 -28.40 -6.60 37.87
C THR A 901 -29.08 -7.95 38.15
N ASN A 902 -28.69 -9.00 37.44
CA ASN A 902 -29.22 -10.36 37.63
C ASN A 902 -28.90 -10.92 39.02
N GLN A 903 -27.70 -10.66 39.54
CA GLN A 903 -27.28 -11.02 40.90
C GLN A 903 -28.08 -10.29 41.97
N LEU A 904 -28.18 -8.96 41.88
CA LEU A 904 -28.89 -8.13 42.88
C LEU A 904 -30.40 -8.31 42.87
N ARG A 905 -30.97 -8.68 41.72
CA ARG A 905 -32.43 -8.96 41.59
C ARG A 905 -32.89 -10.14 42.43
N GLN A 906 -32.02 -11.03 42.86
CA GLN A 906 -32.40 -12.13 43.75
C GLN A 906 -32.71 -11.66 45.17
N THR A 907 -32.22 -10.47 45.55
CA THR A 907 -32.33 -9.93 46.91
C THR A 907 -33.17 -8.66 47.02
N MET A 908 -33.40 -7.93 45.90
CA MET A 908 -34.13 -6.64 45.94
C MET A 908 -35.03 -6.45 44.70
N PRO A 909 -35.99 -5.50 44.73
CA PRO A 909 -36.87 -5.15 43.60
C PRO A 909 -36.08 -4.71 42.37
N LEU A 910 -36.59 -4.97 41.15
CA LEU A 910 -35.90 -4.75 39.90
C LEU A 910 -35.42 -3.29 39.68
N GLY A 911 -36.28 -2.31 40.07
CA GLY A 911 -35.95 -0.91 39.93
C GLY A 911 -34.73 -0.50 40.79
N ASP A 912 -34.70 -0.99 42.03
CA ASP A 912 -33.60 -0.75 42.97
C ASP A 912 -32.35 -1.53 42.56
N ALA A 913 -32.52 -2.75 42.08
CA ALA A 913 -31.43 -3.61 41.57
C ALA A 913 -30.73 -2.94 40.37
N LEU A 914 -31.45 -2.35 39.43
CA LEU A 914 -30.86 -1.60 38.27
C LEU A 914 -30.09 -0.36 38.73
N VAL A 915 -30.60 0.39 39.68
CA VAL A 915 -29.92 1.60 40.19
C VAL A 915 -28.69 1.21 41.01
N GLU A 916 -28.76 0.18 41.83
CA GLU A 916 -27.66 -0.27 42.65
C GLU A 916 -26.57 -0.95 41.85
N ALA A 917 -26.94 -1.80 40.85
CA ALA A 917 -25.98 -2.39 39.90
C ALA A 917 -25.20 -1.30 39.15
N GLY A 918 -25.90 -0.33 38.58
CA GLY A 918 -25.28 0.77 37.86
C GLY A 918 -24.40 1.65 38.78
N THR A 919 -24.83 1.90 40.03
CA THR A 919 -24.03 2.69 40.98
C THR A 919 -22.75 1.96 41.42
N THR A 920 -22.84 0.66 41.65
CA THR A 920 -21.69 -0.17 42.06
C THR A 920 -20.69 -0.36 40.94
N ARG A 921 -21.16 -0.59 39.69
CA ARG A 921 -20.32 -0.82 38.52
C ARG A 921 -19.81 0.46 37.86
N LEU A 922 -20.31 1.66 38.32
CA LEU A 922 -19.91 2.95 37.72
C LEU A 922 -18.39 3.18 37.75
N ARG A 923 -17.74 2.89 38.89
CA ARG A 923 -16.30 3.12 39.11
C ARG A 923 -15.46 2.23 38.20
N PRO A 924 -15.63 0.89 38.19
CA PRO A 924 -14.90 0.02 37.25
C PRO A 924 -15.06 0.43 35.77
N ILE A 925 -16.31 0.64 35.32
CA ILE A 925 -16.61 0.98 33.91
C ILE A 925 -15.95 2.31 33.50
N LEU A 926 -16.02 3.35 34.33
CA LEU A 926 -15.35 4.63 34.04
C LEU A 926 -13.82 4.48 34.05
N MET A 927 -13.28 3.66 34.94
CA MET A 927 -11.84 3.44 35.05
C MET A 927 -11.30 2.73 33.83
N THR A 928 -11.93 1.63 33.39
CA THR A 928 -11.53 0.88 32.21
C THR A 928 -11.67 1.72 30.94
N THR A 929 -12.81 2.39 30.75
CA THR A 929 -13.01 3.24 29.57
C THR A 929 -12.00 4.39 29.49
N LEU A 930 -11.73 5.06 30.64
CA LEU A 930 -10.80 6.19 30.66
C LEU A 930 -9.35 5.75 30.44
N THR A 931 -8.96 4.59 30.98
CA THR A 931 -7.63 4.02 30.74
C THR A 931 -7.43 3.65 29.26
N THR A 932 -8.43 3.06 28.63
CA THR A 932 -8.39 2.71 27.20
C THR A 932 -8.35 3.96 26.30
N ILE A 933 -9.19 4.98 26.60
CA ILE A 933 -9.15 6.24 25.85
C ILE A 933 -7.78 6.90 25.98
N ILE A 934 -7.25 7.02 27.19
CA ILE A 934 -5.99 7.72 27.45
C ILE A 934 -4.79 6.97 26.86
N SER A 935 -4.82 5.63 26.79
CA SER A 935 -3.76 4.86 26.13
C SER A 935 -3.67 5.13 24.62
N MET A 936 -4.79 5.55 23.99
CA MET A 936 -4.84 5.86 22.55
C MET A 936 -4.56 7.34 22.23
N VAL A 937 -4.55 8.22 23.23
CA VAL A 937 -4.30 9.66 23.02
C VAL A 937 -2.96 9.92 22.34
N PRO A 938 -1.83 9.30 22.74
CA PRO A 938 -0.56 9.52 22.05
C PRO A 938 -0.64 9.22 20.55
N MET A 939 -1.32 8.13 20.15
CA MET A 939 -1.51 7.73 18.76
C MET A 939 -2.28 8.79 17.93
N ILE A 940 -3.27 9.47 18.53
CA ILE A 940 -4.03 10.55 17.86
C ILE A 940 -3.13 11.77 17.57
N PHE A 941 -2.16 12.04 18.45
CA PHE A 941 -1.28 13.21 18.37
C PHE A 941 0.11 12.91 17.81
N SER A 942 0.41 11.66 17.41
CA SER A 942 1.64 11.35 16.69
C SER A 942 1.64 12.05 15.33
N ASN A 943 2.80 12.55 14.89
CA ASN A 943 3.00 13.14 13.57
C ASN A 943 3.77 12.23 12.62
N ASP A 944 4.20 11.07 13.09
CA ASP A 944 4.86 10.05 12.28
C ASP A 944 3.94 9.51 11.18
N SER A 945 4.47 9.35 9.96
CA SER A 945 3.69 8.94 8.78
C SER A 945 3.09 7.54 8.95
N GLY A 946 3.85 6.58 9.45
CA GLY A 946 3.37 5.21 9.69
C GLY A 946 2.25 5.16 10.73
N MET A 947 2.44 5.84 11.89
CA MET A 947 1.40 5.92 12.94
C MET A 947 0.16 6.71 12.50
N SER A 948 0.31 7.59 11.55
CA SER A 948 -0.73 8.45 10.98
C SER A 948 -1.84 7.64 10.30
N MET A 949 -1.50 6.53 9.64
CA MET A 949 -2.48 5.59 9.05
C MET A 949 -3.42 5.01 10.11
N MET A 950 -2.94 4.84 11.35
CA MET A 950 -3.72 4.26 12.45
C MET A 950 -4.56 5.28 13.22
N LYS A 951 -4.44 6.60 12.95
CA LYS A 951 -5.21 7.65 13.63
C LYS A 951 -6.72 7.48 13.49
N ASP A 952 -7.19 7.07 12.30
CA ASP A 952 -8.63 6.89 12.05
C ASP A 952 -9.23 5.82 12.95
N MET A 953 -8.50 4.71 13.14
CA MET A 953 -8.89 3.67 14.07
C MET A 953 -8.99 4.20 15.51
N ALA A 954 -8.01 5.02 15.93
CA ALA A 954 -8.04 5.63 17.26
C ALA A 954 -9.23 6.60 17.43
N TYR A 955 -9.55 7.43 16.42
CA TYR A 955 -10.72 8.31 16.46
C TYR A 955 -12.03 7.52 16.57
N VAL A 956 -12.21 6.47 15.78
CA VAL A 956 -13.38 5.59 15.82
C VAL A 956 -13.53 4.94 17.20
N MET A 957 -12.44 4.40 17.74
CA MET A 957 -12.45 3.73 19.05
C MET A 957 -12.72 4.70 20.20
N VAL A 958 -12.05 5.83 20.24
CA VAL A 958 -12.24 6.85 21.30
C VAL A 958 -13.65 7.39 21.28
N GLY A 959 -14.15 7.79 20.10
CA GLY A 959 -15.53 8.29 19.94
C GLY A 959 -16.57 7.25 20.38
N GLY A 960 -16.39 6.01 19.91
CA GLY A 960 -17.28 4.92 20.24
C GLY A 960 -17.26 4.52 21.71
N LEU A 961 -16.10 4.48 22.36
CA LEU A 961 -15.98 4.21 23.79
C LEU A 961 -16.65 5.28 24.65
N ILE A 962 -16.49 6.56 24.33
CA ILE A 962 -17.16 7.66 25.02
C ILE A 962 -18.67 7.48 24.93
N ALA A 963 -19.20 7.30 23.71
CA ALA A 963 -20.65 7.19 23.50
C ALA A 963 -21.22 5.90 24.09
N SER A 964 -20.58 4.75 23.84
CA SER A 964 -21.05 3.46 24.38
C SER A 964 -21.12 3.48 25.91
N THR A 965 -20.10 4.00 26.58
CA THR A 965 -20.06 4.05 28.05
C THR A 965 -21.14 4.98 28.63
N LEU A 966 -21.24 6.21 28.11
CA LEU A 966 -22.20 7.17 28.59
C LEU A 966 -23.64 6.72 28.28
N LEU A 967 -23.90 6.30 27.05
CA LEU A 967 -25.24 5.90 26.62
C LEU A 967 -25.65 4.56 27.23
N ALA A 968 -24.76 3.57 27.30
CA ALA A 968 -25.07 2.28 27.88
C ALA A 968 -25.50 2.38 29.33
N MET A 969 -24.88 3.23 30.14
CA MET A 969 -25.27 3.43 31.56
C MET A 969 -26.70 3.89 31.74
N PHE A 970 -27.27 4.66 30.80
CA PHE A 970 -28.63 5.18 30.91
C PHE A 970 -29.63 4.39 30.05
N LEU A 971 -29.26 3.91 28.87
CA LEU A 971 -30.15 3.22 27.95
C LEU A 971 -30.29 1.73 28.26
N MET A 972 -29.22 1.06 28.69
CA MET A 972 -29.25 -0.37 29.00
C MET A 972 -30.29 -0.73 30.08
N PRO A 973 -30.41 0.00 31.22
CA PRO A 973 -31.47 -0.26 32.18
C PRO A 973 -32.87 -0.07 31.58
N ALA A 974 -33.05 0.85 30.64
CA ALA A 974 -34.33 1.05 29.95
C ALA A 974 -34.66 -0.09 28.99
N PHE A 975 -33.66 -0.59 28.24
CA PHE A 975 -33.77 -1.79 27.40
C PHE A 975 -34.11 -3.02 28.26
N TYR A 976 -33.48 -3.17 29.43
CA TYR A 976 -33.74 -4.28 30.35
C TYR A 976 -35.21 -4.37 30.72
N LEU A 977 -35.83 -3.24 31.08
CA LEU A 977 -37.25 -3.15 31.43
C LEU A 977 -38.17 -3.49 30.24
N LEU A 978 -37.86 -3.01 29.06
CA LEU A 978 -38.67 -3.20 27.85
C LEU A 978 -38.66 -4.66 27.38
N ILE A 979 -37.47 -5.27 27.33
CA ILE A 979 -37.30 -6.64 26.81
C ILE A 979 -37.91 -7.69 27.76
N ARG A 980 -37.77 -7.48 29.08
CA ARG A 980 -38.41 -8.40 30.06
C ARG A 980 -39.88 -8.12 30.28
N ARG A 981 -40.41 -6.98 29.83
CA ARG A 981 -41.80 -6.55 30.03
C ARG A 981 -42.23 -6.56 31.50
N GLU A 982 -41.33 -6.17 32.37
CA GLU A 982 -41.56 -6.08 33.84
C GLU A 982 -41.72 -4.61 34.26
N ASN A 983 -42.46 -4.37 35.32
CA ASN A 983 -42.57 -3.06 35.95
C ASN A 983 -41.37 -2.84 36.91
N LEU A 984 -41.16 -1.58 37.36
CA LEU A 984 -40.13 -1.21 38.34
C LEU A 984 -40.23 -2.06 39.63
N ASP A 985 -41.42 -2.51 40.02
CA ASP A 985 -41.66 -3.38 41.18
C ASP A 985 -41.41 -4.87 40.93
N GLY A 986 -40.89 -5.25 39.77
CA GLY A 986 -40.63 -6.65 39.41
C GLY A 986 -41.89 -7.46 39.01
N THR A 987 -43.06 -6.83 38.95
CA THR A 987 -44.28 -7.46 38.51
C THR A 987 -44.36 -7.48 36.96
N LYS A 988 -44.69 -8.65 36.38
CA LYS A 988 -44.89 -8.74 34.90
C LYS A 988 -46.05 -7.81 34.50
N LYS A 989 -45.89 -6.95 33.47
CA LYS A 989 -46.98 -6.22 32.84
C LYS A 989 -48.08 -7.20 32.42
N GLY A 990 -49.12 -7.35 33.30
CA GLY A 990 -50.13 -8.35 33.13
C GLY A 990 -50.94 -8.16 31.85
N ARG A 991 -51.28 -9.26 31.14
CA ARG A 991 -52.51 -9.34 30.40
C ARG A 991 -53.62 -8.86 31.31
N ARG A 992 -54.30 -7.75 30.98
CA ARG A 992 -55.60 -7.46 31.56
C ARG A 992 -56.43 -8.71 31.46
N LYS A 993 -56.59 -9.46 32.59
CA LYS A 993 -57.68 -10.46 32.69
C LYS A 993 -58.96 -9.65 32.49
N LYS A 994 -59.69 -9.96 31.41
CA LYS A 994 -61.11 -9.60 31.35
C LYS A 994 -61.75 -10.17 32.62
N GLN A 995 -62.20 -9.28 33.49
CA GLN A 995 -63.05 -9.67 34.57
C GLN A 995 -64.24 -10.43 33.97
N GLN A 996 -64.36 -11.71 34.24
CA GLN A 996 -65.55 -12.45 34.05
C GLN A 996 -66.56 -11.87 35.09
N PRO A 997 -67.81 -11.58 34.69
CA PRO A 997 -68.81 -11.16 35.66
C PRO A 997 -69.07 -12.28 36.67
N GLU A 998 -69.10 -11.97 37.94
CA GLU A 998 -69.50 -12.88 39.01
C GLU A 998 -70.87 -13.53 38.72
N PRO A 999 -71.04 -14.82 38.95
CA PRO A 999 -72.36 -15.47 38.82
C PRO A 999 -73.26 -14.97 39.93
N VAL A 1000 -74.38 -14.38 39.54
CA VAL A 1000 -75.49 -14.02 40.44
C VAL A 1000 -76.03 -15.27 41.16
N GLU A 1001 -75.88 -15.33 42.47
CA GLU A 1001 -76.59 -16.33 43.33
C GLU A 1001 -78.08 -16.26 43.13
N ALA A 1002 -78.67 -17.33 42.54
CA ALA A 1002 -80.10 -17.55 42.49
C ALA A 1002 -80.55 -18.15 43.85
N GLY A 1003 -81.30 -17.34 44.61
CA GLY A 1003 -81.82 -17.75 45.87
C GLY A 1003 -82.72 -19.03 45.83
N SER A 1004 -82.52 -19.88 46.83
CA SER A 1004 -83.34 -21.02 47.16
C SER A 1004 -84.81 -20.58 47.52
N ALA A 1005 -85.78 -21.13 46.77
CA ALA A 1005 -87.17 -21.15 47.24
C ALA A 1005 -87.58 -22.66 47.46
N GLN A 1006 -87.86 -22.93 48.66
CA GLN A 1006 -88.44 -24.17 49.13
C GLN A 1006 -89.76 -24.54 48.40
N SER A 1007 -89.92 -25.72 48.05
CA SER A 1007 -90.89 -26.67 48.50
C SER A 1007 -90.72 -28.08 47.95
#